data_a950349a07b477ddb5ce490e58df8c29
#
_entry.id   a950349a07b477ddb5ce490e58df8c29
#
_cell.length_a   1.000
_cell.length_b   1.000
_cell.length_c   1.000
_cell.angle_alpha   90.00
_cell.angle_beta   90.00
_cell.angle_gamma   90.00
#
_symmetry.space_group_name_H-M   'P 1'
#
loop_
_entity.id
_entity.type
_entity.pdbx_description
1 polymer ?
#
loop_
_entity_poly.entity_id
_entity_poly.type
_entity_poly.pdbx_seq_one_letter_code
_entity_poly.pdbx_strand_id
1 'polypeptide(L)'
;MVIIIGIILQIIAAVATIVGGVTAIKNKKLVDFIAGVVAALATMGIGFLTVDLHEPNILRKDDYSAIVLEADKGVAIEYKIGKGENAEWKKYNKPFHLEHDSTVIARTCLGLYKSKETEKEVFVEENGLNDFGGADRPIESLKSLKAEYIYQNPKDGKAGNYYAGYEMTKSDIQVKGTDLNGKIQEVSDFTYSPGTLEKGKNDIEISYQLASGDAITTHLFIEATEPKLLRLNVKYKGGTLFAGTELSNDDLEVKGKYEDGIEKEVTGYSLPETTMKLGKNTIMIIKDGISFELELDAVAKDSITENEKEPNDDISMANDIEPNVKYSGNLKDEEDVDYYKIQLEKKGKIVLNFKHPKIDSDYGLWNISLQGTDEAEKINMNVTGEEADIISNTIRVAPGTYYIRISQYSSEYSSEKYTFLVDYEEEGEYYETEPNDDLASQAMKIKANKTYVGNISDSEDADYYKFILKEKRKVCLKFTHAKLSEDDTLWQVDLLGDEEGRLTDIYSTGQTAKLYSDYVRIPAGTYYIRIAPYGSQWSDIDYRISVITNKEKGRTENEDNDDYGSATRISLGTAVKGNIQSEDDVDFYKIVLKKRTNIKITFSHEPVDSDYTFWTVRLYSEDSSGSISDNEENEAISINGDSAKNVSSNWRSLPAGTYYVKIEGYGSEYWNDDYKLKVSSY
;
A
#
# COMPACT_ATOMS: atom_id res chain seq x y z
N MET A 1 -1.67 -21.97 -3.75
CA MET A 1 -2.02 -23.31 -3.25
C MET A 1 -2.64 -24.18 -4.34
N VAL A 2 -3.69 -23.76 -5.05
CA VAL A 2 -4.34 -24.53 -6.14
C VAL A 2 -3.36 -24.92 -7.26
N ILE A 3 -2.48 -24.01 -7.69
CA ILE A 3 -1.44 -24.26 -8.70
C ILE A 3 -0.41 -25.31 -8.23
N ILE A 4 -0.02 -25.26 -6.97
CA ILE A 4 0.94 -26.21 -6.38
C ILE A 4 0.35 -27.62 -6.31
N ILE A 5 -0.93 -27.72 -5.93
CA ILE A 5 -1.64 -29.02 -5.89
C ILE A 5 -1.80 -29.60 -7.32
N GLY A 6 -2.12 -28.74 -8.30
CA GLY A 6 -2.17 -29.15 -9.72
C GLY A 6 -0.83 -29.67 -10.24
N ILE A 7 0.27 -29.02 -9.91
CA ILE A 7 1.63 -29.44 -10.27
C ILE A 7 2.02 -30.75 -9.58
N ILE A 8 1.69 -30.92 -8.30
CA ILE A 8 1.95 -32.15 -7.56
C ILE A 8 1.16 -33.31 -8.15
N LEU A 9 -0.10 -33.13 -8.52
CA LEU A 9 -0.91 -34.16 -9.17
C LEU A 9 -0.37 -34.54 -10.56
N GLN A 10 0.17 -33.59 -11.32
CA GLN A 10 0.79 -33.83 -12.62
C GLN A 10 2.13 -34.62 -12.47
N ILE A 11 2.91 -34.30 -11.45
CA ILE A 11 4.15 -35.05 -11.13
C ILE A 11 3.78 -36.48 -10.73
N ILE A 12 2.75 -36.67 -9.93
CA ILE A 12 2.27 -38.02 -9.55
C ILE A 12 1.79 -38.81 -10.76
N ALA A 13 1.03 -38.20 -11.67
CA ALA A 13 0.55 -38.77 -12.91
C ALA A 13 1.71 -39.13 -13.87
N ALA A 14 2.69 -38.23 -14.03
CA ALA A 14 3.87 -38.45 -14.86
C ALA A 14 4.76 -39.57 -14.30
N VAL A 15 4.95 -39.62 -12.99
CA VAL A 15 5.68 -40.72 -12.31
C VAL A 15 4.94 -42.05 -12.46
N ALA A 16 3.62 -42.08 -12.34
CA ALA A 16 2.80 -43.25 -12.55
C ALA A 16 2.88 -43.75 -14.00
N THR A 17 2.94 -42.87 -15.00
CA THR A 17 3.08 -43.20 -16.42
C THR A 17 4.47 -43.71 -16.75
N ILE A 18 5.52 -43.11 -16.17
CA ILE A 18 6.94 -43.59 -16.35
C ILE A 18 7.16 -44.93 -15.67
N VAL A 19 6.60 -45.13 -14.48
CA VAL A 19 6.72 -46.40 -13.74
C VAL A 19 5.87 -47.49 -14.39
N GLY A 20 4.72 -47.15 -15.00
CA GLY A 20 3.88 -48.10 -15.76
C GLY A 20 4.48 -48.53 -17.10
N GLY A 21 5.36 -47.69 -17.70
CA GLY A 21 6.01 -48.00 -18.99
C GLY A 21 7.28 -48.85 -18.90
N VAL A 22 7.87 -49.02 -17.71
CA VAL A 22 9.19 -49.64 -17.56
C VAL A 22 9.19 -51.00 -16.86
N THR A 23 8.13 -51.39 -16.13
CA THR A 23 8.06 -52.70 -15.48
C THR A 23 6.61 -53.15 -15.28
N ALA A 24 6.32 -54.41 -15.69
CA ALA A 24 5.11 -55.11 -15.27
C ALA A 24 5.11 -55.21 -13.73
N ILE A 25 4.37 -54.33 -13.05
CA ILE A 25 4.46 -54.14 -11.59
C ILE A 25 3.91 -55.37 -10.89
N LYS A 26 4.83 -56.20 -10.33
CA LYS A 26 4.49 -57.24 -9.38
C LYS A 26 4.21 -56.77 -7.94
N ASN A 27 4.11 -55.45 -7.70
CA ASN A 27 3.95 -54.94 -6.34
C ASN A 27 2.55 -54.37 -6.09
N LYS A 28 1.59 -55.24 -5.76
CA LYS A 28 0.21 -54.97 -5.45
C LYS A 28 0.04 -53.85 -4.39
N LYS A 29 0.96 -53.73 -3.42
CA LYS A 29 0.91 -52.70 -2.36
C LYS A 29 1.08 -51.28 -2.87
N LEU A 30 1.85 -51.02 -3.93
CA LEU A 30 2.03 -49.70 -4.51
C LEU A 30 0.80 -49.28 -5.32
N VAL A 31 0.17 -50.23 -6.03
CA VAL A 31 -1.08 -50.00 -6.76
C VAL A 31 -2.21 -49.70 -5.78
N ASP A 32 -2.30 -50.47 -4.67
CA ASP A 32 -3.31 -50.25 -3.62
C ASP A 32 -3.11 -48.92 -2.89
N PHE A 33 -1.85 -48.50 -2.67
CA PHE A 33 -1.55 -47.16 -2.10
C PHE A 33 -1.95 -46.01 -3.03
N ILE A 34 -1.63 -46.09 -4.32
CA ILE A 34 -2.02 -45.08 -5.31
C ILE A 34 -3.54 -45.04 -5.46
N ALA A 35 -4.21 -46.19 -5.50
CA ALA A 35 -5.68 -46.25 -5.54
C ALA A 35 -6.30 -45.69 -4.26
N GLY A 36 -5.70 -45.91 -3.10
CA GLY A 36 -6.12 -45.36 -1.82
C GLY A 36 -6.00 -43.84 -1.78
N VAL A 37 -4.92 -43.27 -2.29
CA VAL A 37 -4.72 -41.81 -2.37
C VAL A 37 -5.73 -41.16 -3.35
N VAL A 38 -5.97 -41.77 -4.50
CA VAL A 38 -6.97 -41.31 -5.46
C VAL A 38 -8.40 -41.39 -4.89
N ALA A 39 -8.72 -42.48 -4.17
CA ALA A 39 -10.02 -42.62 -3.50
C ALA A 39 -10.20 -41.65 -2.35
N ALA A 40 -9.17 -41.36 -1.56
CA ALA A 40 -9.20 -40.38 -0.48
C ALA A 40 -9.38 -38.96 -1.01
N LEU A 41 -8.76 -38.60 -2.13
CA LEU A 41 -8.95 -37.31 -2.80
C LEU A 41 -10.37 -37.18 -3.39
N ALA A 42 -10.95 -38.27 -3.90
CA ALA A 42 -12.32 -38.27 -4.40
C ALA A 42 -13.36 -38.18 -3.28
N THR A 43 -13.10 -38.75 -2.10
CA THR A 43 -14.01 -38.66 -0.91
C THR A 43 -13.96 -37.32 -0.19
N MET A 44 -12.87 -36.54 -0.36
CA MET A 44 -12.78 -35.16 0.19
C MET A 44 -13.56 -34.12 -0.63
N GLY A 45 -14.37 -34.54 -1.65
CA GLY A 45 -15.19 -33.62 -2.42
C GLY A 45 -14.40 -32.63 -3.29
N ILE A 46 -13.12 -32.91 -3.54
CA ILE A 46 -12.34 -32.13 -4.50
C ILE A 46 -12.83 -32.55 -5.90
N GLY A 47 -13.90 -31.92 -6.35
CA GLY A 47 -14.31 -32.00 -7.74
C GLY A 47 -13.13 -31.66 -8.64
N PHE A 48 -13.05 -32.26 -9.81
CA PHE A 48 -12.04 -31.93 -10.80
C PHE A 48 -12.03 -30.40 -10.97
N LEU A 49 -10.98 -29.75 -10.49
CA LEU A 49 -10.76 -28.33 -10.72
C LEU A 49 -10.52 -28.19 -12.23
N THR A 50 -11.55 -27.79 -12.95
CA THR A 50 -11.39 -27.29 -14.31
C THR A 50 -10.60 -26.00 -14.20
N VAL A 51 -9.32 -26.04 -14.59
CA VAL A 51 -8.54 -24.82 -14.78
C VAL A 51 -9.11 -24.17 -16.03
N ASP A 52 -9.90 -23.13 -15.85
CA ASP A 52 -10.39 -22.31 -16.95
C ASP A 52 -9.24 -21.38 -17.37
N LEU A 53 -8.59 -21.72 -18.48
CA LEU A 53 -7.53 -20.90 -19.06
C LEU A 53 -8.14 -19.98 -20.10
N HIS A 54 -7.96 -18.68 -19.92
CA HIS A 54 -8.36 -17.71 -20.93
C HIS A 54 -7.55 -17.88 -22.21
N GLU A 55 -8.19 -17.63 -23.32
CA GLU A 55 -7.55 -17.61 -24.63
C GLU A 55 -6.54 -16.44 -24.71
N PRO A 56 -5.41 -16.60 -25.40
CA PRO A 56 -4.46 -15.52 -25.54
C PRO A 56 -4.94 -14.47 -26.55
N ASN A 57 -4.56 -13.22 -26.35
CA ASN A 57 -4.75 -12.17 -27.32
C ASN A 57 -3.66 -12.21 -28.39
N ILE A 58 -4.05 -12.07 -29.66
CA ILE A 58 -3.15 -11.95 -30.80
C ILE A 58 -3.15 -10.47 -31.22
N LEU A 59 -2.05 -9.76 -30.95
CA LEU A 59 -1.90 -8.32 -31.14
C LEU A 59 -0.83 -7.98 -32.16
N ARG A 60 -0.86 -6.76 -32.69
CA ARG A 60 0.24 -6.13 -33.42
C ARG A 60 1.02 -5.22 -32.49
N LYS A 61 2.33 -5.14 -32.69
CA LYS A 61 3.14 -4.15 -32.02
C LYS A 61 2.96 -2.77 -32.68
N ASP A 62 3.17 -1.69 -31.93
CA ASP A 62 2.94 -0.30 -32.36
C ASP A 62 3.65 0.10 -33.66
N ASP A 63 4.75 -0.59 -34.02
CA ASP A 63 5.48 -0.40 -35.27
C ASP A 63 4.92 -1.22 -36.43
N TYR A 64 3.83 -1.95 -36.22
CA TYR A 64 3.15 -2.83 -37.20
C TYR A 64 4.02 -3.94 -37.80
N SER A 65 5.18 -4.19 -37.23
CA SER A 65 6.20 -5.09 -37.83
C SER A 65 6.22 -6.49 -37.20
N ALA A 66 5.58 -6.71 -36.05
CA ALA A 66 5.62 -7.99 -35.35
C ALA A 66 4.28 -8.40 -34.72
N ILE A 67 4.05 -9.71 -34.69
CA ILE A 67 2.93 -10.32 -33.98
C ILE A 67 3.32 -10.52 -32.51
N VAL A 68 2.50 -10.04 -31.60
CA VAL A 68 2.63 -10.20 -30.14
C VAL A 68 1.47 -11.05 -29.64
N LEU A 69 1.77 -12.04 -28.82
CA LEU A 69 0.77 -12.85 -28.14
C LEU A 69 0.81 -12.54 -26.64
N GLU A 70 -0.33 -12.22 -26.07
CA GLU A 70 -0.47 -11.86 -24.64
C GLU A 70 -1.47 -12.80 -23.96
N ALA A 71 -1.18 -13.13 -22.71
CA ALA A 71 -2.02 -13.93 -21.85
C ALA A 71 -1.82 -13.55 -20.38
N ASP A 72 -2.63 -14.15 -19.51
CA ASP A 72 -2.55 -13.97 -18.07
C ASP A 72 -1.16 -14.28 -17.52
N LYS A 73 -0.75 -13.55 -16.49
CA LYS A 73 0.56 -13.70 -15.88
C LYS A 73 0.76 -15.11 -15.31
N GLY A 74 1.82 -15.77 -15.77
CA GLY A 74 2.23 -17.09 -15.26
C GLY A 74 1.76 -18.27 -16.10
N VAL A 75 1.06 -18.06 -17.24
CA VAL A 75 0.74 -19.11 -18.22
C VAL A 75 1.65 -19.02 -19.44
N ALA A 76 1.97 -20.15 -20.05
CA ALA A 76 2.71 -20.18 -21.29
C ALA A 76 1.75 -20.06 -22.49
N ILE A 77 2.23 -19.50 -23.60
CA ILE A 77 1.49 -19.46 -24.85
C ILE A 77 2.13 -20.38 -25.88
N GLU A 78 1.33 -21.17 -26.54
CA GLU A 78 1.70 -21.91 -27.76
C GLU A 78 0.97 -21.32 -28.94
N TYR A 79 1.63 -21.29 -30.10
CA TYR A 79 1.02 -20.84 -31.36
C TYR A 79 1.45 -21.72 -32.53
N LYS A 80 0.63 -21.71 -33.57
CA LYS A 80 0.92 -22.29 -34.87
C LYS A 80 0.50 -21.34 -35.99
N ILE A 81 1.13 -21.48 -37.16
CA ILE A 81 0.82 -20.64 -38.33
C ILE A 81 0.17 -21.54 -39.37
N GLY A 82 -1.04 -21.14 -39.82
CA GLY A 82 -1.87 -21.90 -40.75
C GLY A 82 -2.79 -22.92 -40.09
N LYS A 83 -3.86 -23.27 -40.79
CA LYS A 83 -4.94 -24.23 -40.38
C LYS A 83 -4.65 -25.68 -40.82
N GLY A 84 -3.55 -25.96 -41.51
CA GLY A 84 -3.24 -27.28 -42.07
C GLY A 84 -2.87 -28.31 -40.97
N GLU A 85 -3.11 -29.61 -41.28
CA GLU A 85 -2.76 -30.72 -40.37
C GLU A 85 -1.28 -30.81 -40.06
N ASN A 86 -0.40 -30.21 -40.88
CA ASN A 86 1.03 -30.17 -40.72
C ASN A 86 1.52 -28.93 -39.96
N ALA A 87 0.64 -28.04 -39.46
CA ALA A 87 1.04 -26.86 -38.70
C ALA A 87 1.46 -27.24 -37.27
N GLU A 88 2.73 -27.13 -36.98
CA GLU A 88 3.31 -27.47 -35.68
C GLU A 88 3.12 -26.39 -34.64
N TRP A 89 2.78 -26.78 -33.41
CA TRP A 89 2.69 -25.90 -32.25
C TRP A 89 4.07 -25.49 -31.78
N LYS A 90 4.31 -24.19 -31.67
CA LYS A 90 5.56 -23.57 -31.17
C LYS A 90 5.29 -22.82 -29.87
N LYS A 91 6.26 -22.84 -28.95
CA LYS A 91 6.20 -21.98 -27.77
C LYS A 91 6.45 -20.52 -28.15
N TYR A 92 5.60 -19.64 -27.65
CA TYR A 92 5.78 -18.21 -27.79
C TYR A 92 6.76 -17.69 -26.73
N ASN A 93 7.88 -17.11 -27.18
CA ASN A 93 8.91 -16.54 -26.29
C ASN A 93 9.23 -15.06 -26.62
N LYS A 94 8.89 -14.62 -27.82
CA LYS A 94 9.13 -13.25 -28.30
C LYS A 94 8.26 -12.97 -29.52
N PRO A 95 8.01 -11.68 -29.84
CA PRO A 95 7.35 -11.27 -31.07
C PRO A 95 7.99 -11.90 -32.33
N PHE A 96 7.17 -12.18 -33.34
CA PHE A 96 7.61 -12.82 -34.58
C PHE A 96 6.95 -12.17 -35.79
N HIS A 97 7.53 -12.34 -36.98
CA HIS A 97 7.03 -11.82 -38.25
C HIS A 97 6.50 -12.94 -39.13
N LEU A 98 5.55 -12.62 -40.00
CA LEU A 98 5.09 -13.51 -41.05
C LEU A 98 5.65 -13.04 -42.41
N GLU A 99 5.97 -14.01 -43.25
CA GLU A 99 6.49 -13.74 -44.60
C GLU A 99 5.37 -13.70 -45.67
N HIS A 100 4.22 -14.32 -45.34
CA HIS A 100 3.06 -14.40 -46.23
C HIS A 100 1.78 -14.37 -45.44
N ASP A 101 0.66 -14.02 -46.09
CA ASP A 101 -0.67 -14.07 -45.52
C ASP A 101 -0.91 -15.42 -44.83
N SER A 102 -1.26 -15.39 -43.56
CA SER A 102 -1.40 -16.60 -42.77
C SER A 102 -2.38 -16.42 -41.61
N THR A 103 -3.01 -17.51 -41.20
CA THR A 103 -3.76 -17.52 -39.95
C THR A 103 -2.82 -17.87 -38.80
N VAL A 104 -2.79 -17.03 -37.78
CA VAL A 104 -2.13 -17.33 -36.50
C VAL A 104 -3.17 -17.92 -35.57
N ILE A 105 -2.87 -19.07 -35.01
CA ILE A 105 -3.72 -19.77 -34.03
C ILE A 105 -2.91 -19.88 -32.75
N ALA A 106 -3.46 -19.45 -31.64
CA ALA A 106 -2.76 -19.45 -30.35
C ALA A 106 -3.65 -20.01 -29.23
N ARG A 107 -3.02 -20.53 -28.19
CA ARG A 107 -3.68 -21.01 -26.97
C ARG A 107 -2.79 -20.82 -25.76
N THR A 108 -3.36 -20.68 -24.60
CA THR A 108 -2.61 -20.68 -23.34
C THR A 108 -2.44 -22.09 -22.81
N CYS A 109 -1.32 -22.32 -22.10
CA CYS A 109 -0.95 -23.63 -21.58
C CYS A 109 -0.45 -23.52 -20.13
N LEU A 110 -0.95 -24.40 -19.28
CA LEU A 110 -0.45 -24.58 -17.92
C LEU A 110 -0.29 -26.10 -17.64
N GLY A 111 0.91 -26.59 -17.82
CA GLY A 111 1.17 -28.04 -17.79
C GLY A 111 0.43 -28.79 -18.89
N LEU A 112 -0.50 -29.67 -18.53
CA LEU A 112 -1.34 -30.43 -19.49
C LEU A 112 -2.64 -29.72 -19.87
N TYR A 113 -3.00 -28.64 -19.18
CA TYR A 113 -4.19 -27.88 -19.46
C TYR A 113 -3.95 -26.89 -20.60
N LYS A 114 -4.93 -26.77 -21.48
CA LYS A 114 -4.90 -25.85 -22.62
C LYS A 114 -6.21 -25.12 -22.73
N SER A 115 -6.17 -23.81 -23.09
CA SER A 115 -7.38 -23.05 -23.41
C SER A 115 -7.99 -23.53 -24.74
N LYS A 116 -9.13 -22.97 -25.09
CA LYS A 116 -9.61 -22.94 -26.47
C LYS A 116 -8.58 -22.23 -27.35
N GLU A 117 -8.65 -22.44 -28.64
CA GLU A 117 -7.79 -21.81 -29.62
C GLU A 117 -8.37 -20.48 -30.06
N THR A 118 -7.59 -19.41 -29.97
CA THR A 118 -7.88 -18.14 -30.62
C THR A 118 -7.21 -18.12 -31.98
N GLU A 119 -7.95 -17.77 -33.03
CA GLU A 119 -7.38 -17.63 -34.36
C GLU A 119 -7.53 -16.21 -34.91
N LYS A 120 -6.53 -15.75 -35.66
CA LYS A 120 -6.56 -14.46 -36.31
C LYS A 120 -5.87 -14.54 -37.69
N GLU A 121 -6.56 -14.06 -38.74
CA GLU A 121 -5.98 -13.93 -40.07
C GLU A 121 -5.08 -12.70 -40.09
N VAL A 122 -3.89 -12.87 -40.61
CA VAL A 122 -2.87 -11.82 -40.75
C VAL A 122 -2.46 -11.71 -42.20
N PHE A 123 -2.61 -10.53 -42.77
CA PHE A 123 -2.22 -10.20 -44.12
C PHE A 123 -0.88 -9.49 -44.11
N VAL A 124 0.02 -9.87 -45.03
CA VAL A 124 1.37 -9.30 -45.22
C VAL A 124 1.35 -8.49 -46.48
N GLU A 125 1.50 -7.16 -46.36
CA GLU A 125 1.61 -6.29 -47.56
C GLU A 125 2.99 -6.42 -48.22
N GLU A 126 3.10 -6.13 -49.53
CA GLU A 126 4.34 -6.21 -50.32
C GLU A 126 5.51 -5.37 -49.72
N ASN A 127 5.24 -4.47 -48.80
CA ASN A 127 6.21 -3.65 -48.06
C ASN A 127 6.66 -4.23 -46.73
N GLY A 128 6.32 -5.48 -46.39
CA GLY A 128 6.71 -6.17 -45.17
C GLY A 128 5.89 -5.79 -43.92
N LEU A 129 4.75 -5.13 -44.07
CA LEU A 129 3.81 -4.83 -43.02
C LEU A 129 2.80 -5.95 -42.88
N ASN A 130 2.63 -6.44 -41.65
CA ASN A 130 1.57 -7.45 -41.33
C ASN A 130 0.27 -6.72 -41.02
N ASP A 131 -0.86 -7.12 -41.65
CA ASP A 131 -2.18 -6.57 -41.39
C ASP A 131 -3.12 -7.65 -40.81
N PHE A 132 -3.94 -7.27 -39.84
CA PHE A 132 -5.02 -8.10 -39.31
C PHE A 132 -6.29 -7.75 -40.07
N GLY A 133 -6.80 -8.63 -40.91
CA GLY A 133 -7.90 -8.41 -41.82
C GLY A 133 -9.04 -7.58 -41.24
N GLY A 134 -9.17 -6.42 -41.80
CA GLY A 134 -10.42 -5.69 -41.98
C GLY A 134 -11.02 -4.96 -40.78
N ALA A 135 -10.35 -4.02 -40.12
CA ALA A 135 -11.05 -2.99 -39.34
C ALA A 135 -10.27 -1.64 -39.17
N ASP A 136 -9.01 -1.55 -39.50
CA ASP A 136 -8.13 -0.42 -39.08
C ASP A 136 -7.77 0.59 -40.18
N ARG A 137 -8.51 0.64 -41.30
CA ARG A 137 -8.39 1.79 -42.21
C ARG A 137 -9.31 2.91 -41.73
N PRO A 138 -8.79 4.15 -41.54
CA PRO A 138 -9.66 5.28 -41.24
C PRO A 138 -10.77 5.36 -42.30
N ILE A 139 -11.98 5.37 -41.83
CA ILE A 139 -13.14 5.47 -42.72
C ILE A 139 -13.16 6.90 -43.27
N GLU A 140 -12.96 7.06 -44.58
CA GLU A 140 -12.75 8.38 -45.19
C GLU A 140 -13.95 9.32 -45.09
N SER A 141 -15.17 8.79 -44.84
CA SER A 141 -16.40 9.61 -44.75
C SER A 141 -17.50 8.95 -43.92
N LEU A 142 -17.52 9.21 -42.63
CA LEU A 142 -18.66 8.89 -41.77
C LEU A 142 -19.55 10.13 -41.61
N LYS A 143 -20.89 9.88 -41.59
CA LYS A 143 -21.92 10.87 -41.31
C LYS A 143 -22.38 10.83 -39.85
N SER A 144 -22.45 9.65 -39.25
CA SER A 144 -22.91 9.47 -37.87
C SER A 144 -22.41 8.18 -37.26
N LEU A 145 -22.33 8.15 -35.95
CA LEU A 145 -22.06 6.97 -35.13
C LEU A 145 -23.31 6.54 -34.37
N LYS A 146 -23.45 5.23 -34.16
CA LYS A 146 -24.37 4.64 -33.21
C LYS A 146 -23.59 3.67 -32.32
N ALA A 147 -23.72 3.79 -31.02
CA ALA A 147 -23.08 2.91 -30.05
C ALA A 147 -24.13 2.10 -29.30
N GLU A 148 -23.80 0.86 -29.02
CA GLU A 148 -24.60 -0.05 -28.19
C GLU A 148 -23.69 -0.72 -27.18
N TYR A 149 -24.15 -0.83 -25.94
CA TYR A 149 -23.45 -1.56 -24.90
C TYR A 149 -23.79 -3.03 -25.02
N ILE A 150 -22.77 -3.86 -25.27
CA ILE A 150 -22.95 -5.28 -25.61
C ILE A 150 -22.37 -6.22 -24.55
N TYR A 151 -21.91 -5.67 -23.41
CA TYR A 151 -21.37 -6.48 -22.32
C TYR A 151 -22.36 -7.57 -21.90
N GLN A 152 -21.88 -8.79 -21.86
CA GLN A 152 -22.60 -9.95 -21.34
C GLN A 152 -21.82 -10.47 -20.12
N ASN A 153 -22.55 -10.68 -19.02
CA ASN A 153 -21.96 -11.28 -17.85
C ASN A 153 -21.38 -12.66 -18.19
N PRO A 154 -20.07 -12.91 -18.02
CA PRO A 154 -19.44 -14.16 -18.41
C PRO A 154 -19.97 -15.40 -17.65
N LYS A 155 -20.74 -15.20 -16.54
CA LYS A 155 -21.28 -16.31 -15.75
C LYS A 155 -22.64 -16.83 -16.21
N ASP A 156 -23.51 -15.97 -16.72
CA ASP A 156 -24.88 -16.36 -17.09
C ASP A 156 -25.28 -15.96 -18.50
N GLY A 157 -24.41 -15.29 -19.26
CA GLY A 157 -24.63 -14.88 -20.65
C GLY A 157 -25.74 -13.85 -20.84
N LYS A 158 -26.32 -13.31 -19.75
CA LYS A 158 -27.35 -12.29 -19.82
C LYS A 158 -26.71 -10.92 -19.98
N ALA A 159 -27.44 -10.01 -20.64
CA ALA A 159 -27.13 -8.60 -20.65
C ALA A 159 -26.94 -8.15 -19.20
N GLY A 160 -25.72 -7.71 -18.85
CA GLY A 160 -25.27 -7.65 -17.47
C GLY A 160 -26.01 -6.63 -16.64
N ASN A 161 -26.10 -6.87 -15.35
CA ASN A 161 -26.28 -5.81 -14.38
C ASN A 161 -25.02 -4.93 -14.42
N TYR A 162 -25.21 -3.65 -14.68
CA TYR A 162 -24.11 -2.70 -14.74
C TYR A 162 -23.82 -2.24 -13.32
N TYR A 163 -22.57 -2.46 -12.89
CA TYR A 163 -22.16 -2.11 -11.54
C TYR A 163 -21.24 -0.90 -11.52
N ALA A 164 -21.43 -0.05 -10.55
CA ALA A 164 -20.53 1.05 -10.27
C ALA A 164 -19.12 0.53 -9.96
N GLY A 165 -18.10 1.21 -10.50
CA GLY A 165 -16.70 0.80 -10.41
C GLY A 165 -16.25 -0.18 -11.50
N TYR A 166 -17.15 -0.61 -12.41
CA TYR A 166 -16.75 -1.40 -13.56
C TYR A 166 -15.93 -0.55 -14.53
N GLU A 167 -14.74 -1.01 -14.85
CA GLU A 167 -13.89 -0.41 -15.89
C GLU A 167 -14.29 -1.03 -17.25
N MET A 168 -14.95 -0.23 -18.07
CA MET A 168 -15.35 -0.65 -19.41
C MET A 168 -14.14 -0.85 -20.32
N THR A 169 -14.28 -1.79 -21.24
CA THR A 169 -13.32 -2.02 -22.32
C THR A 169 -13.97 -1.75 -23.68
N LYS A 170 -13.17 -1.58 -24.73
CA LYS A 170 -13.70 -1.42 -26.10
C LYS A 170 -14.59 -2.59 -26.52
N SER A 171 -14.34 -3.80 -26.02
CA SER A 171 -15.14 -4.99 -26.30
C SER A 171 -16.54 -4.96 -25.70
N ASP A 172 -16.80 -4.09 -24.73
CA ASP A 172 -18.13 -3.92 -24.13
C ASP A 172 -19.03 -3.01 -24.96
N ILE A 173 -18.48 -2.35 -25.97
CA ILE A 173 -19.14 -1.34 -26.77
C ILE A 173 -19.08 -1.74 -28.25
N GLN A 174 -20.24 -1.94 -28.88
CA GLN A 174 -20.32 -2.06 -30.32
C GLN A 174 -20.59 -0.69 -30.93
N VAL A 175 -19.70 -0.21 -31.80
CA VAL A 175 -19.89 1.05 -32.52
C VAL A 175 -20.09 0.79 -34.00
N LYS A 176 -21.16 1.35 -34.54
CA LYS A 176 -21.49 1.32 -35.98
C LYS A 176 -21.50 2.71 -36.55
N GLY A 177 -20.78 2.90 -37.61
CA GLY A 177 -20.71 4.15 -38.36
C GLY A 177 -21.59 4.06 -39.64
N THR A 178 -22.32 5.13 -39.93
CA THR A 178 -23.05 5.27 -41.20
C THR A 178 -22.31 6.26 -42.08
N ASP A 179 -21.95 5.87 -43.30
CA ASP A 179 -21.31 6.73 -44.29
C ASP A 179 -22.27 7.73 -44.95
N LEU A 180 -21.73 8.60 -45.80
CA LEU A 180 -22.52 9.58 -46.53
C LEU A 180 -23.52 8.94 -47.53
N ASN A 181 -23.32 7.68 -47.92
CA ASN A 181 -24.20 6.93 -48.82
C ASN A 181 -25.24 6.08 -48.06
N GLY A 182 -25.21 6.12 -46.71
CA GLY A 182 -26.13 5.34 -45.88
C GLY A 182 -25.69 3.92 -45.60
N LYS A 183 -24.47 3.50 -45.98
CA LYS A 183 -23.93 2.18 -45.68
C LYS A 183 -23.49 2.15 -44.23
N ILE A 184 -23.85 1.10 -43.50
CA ILE A 184 -23.49 0.86 -42.12
C ILE A 184 -22.29 -0.10 -42.09
N GLN A 185 -21.29 0.23 -41.25
CA GLN A 185 -20.12 -0.61 -41.03
C GLN A 185 -19.66 -0.52 -39.56
N GLU A 186 -18.96 -1.55 -39.08
CA GLU A 186 -18.40 -1.53 -37.73
C GLU A 186 -17.19 -0.58 -37.64
N VAL A 187 -17.08 0.06 -36.47
CA VAL A 187 -16.00 0.99 -36.15
C VAL A 187 -15.27 0.44 -34.93
N SER A 188 -14.02 0.04 -35.08
CA SER A 188 -13.21 -0.56 -33.99
C SER A 188 -12.25 0.45 -33.35
N ASP A 189 -11.80 1.45 -34.10
CA ASP A 189 -10.84 2.43 -33.61
C ASP A 189 -11.54 3.71 -33.12
N PHE A 190 -12.27 3.59 -32.04
CA PHE A 190 -12.92 4.70 -31.35
C PHE A 190 -12.30 4.93 -29.95
N THR A 191 -12.48 6.12 -29.43
CA THR A 191 -12.21 6.45 -28.02
C THR A 191 -13.50 6.66 -27.26
N TYR A 192 -13.49 6.45 -25.95
CA TYR A 192 -14.66 6.66 -25.10
C TYR A 192 -14.26 7.22 -23.73
N SER A 193 -15.14 8.01 -23.13
CA SER A 193 -14.93 8.63 -21.82
C SER A 193 -16.26 9.00 -21.17
N PRO A 194 -16.42 8.79 -19.84
CA PRO A 194 -15.51 8.10 -18.91
C PRO A 194 -15.44 6.58 -19.17
N GLY A 195 -14.32 5.97 -18.78
CA GLY A 195 -14.11 4.52 -18.91
C GLY A 195 -14.64 3.70 -17.73
N THR A 196 -14.88 4.32 -16.59
CA THR A 196 -15.39 3.67 -15.38
C THR A 196 -16.83 4.10 -15.11
N LEU A 197 -17.71 3.15 -14.83
CA LEU A 197 -19.10 3.44 -14.51
C LEU A 197 -19.24 3.92 -13.07
N GLU A 198 -19.93 5.04 -12.89
CA GLU A 198 -20.35 5.54 -11.59
C GLU A 198 -21.79 5.10 -11.27
N LYS A 199 -22.15 5.10 -9.99
CA LYS A 199 -23.51 4.81 -9.56
C LYS A 199 -24.52 5.80 -10.16
N GLY A 200 -25.57 5.27 -10.78
CA GLY A 200 -26.62 6.05 -11.44
C GLY A 200 -26.41 6.12 -12.94
N LYS A 201 -26.84 7.24 -13.54
CA LYS A 201 -26.78 7.43 -14.99
C LYS A 201 -25.40 7.91 -15.42
N ASN A 202 -24.77 7.16 -16.30
CA ASN A 202 -23.51 7.47 -16.95
C ASN A 202 -23.78 7.91 -18.38
N ASP A 203 -23.15 8.98 -18.80
CA ASP A 203 -23.15 9.48 -20.18
C ASP A 203 -21.73 9.27 -20.74
N ILE A 204 -21.58 8.28 -21.60
CA ILE A 204 -20.30 7.88 -22.18
C ILE A 204 -20.21 8.51 -23.57
N GLU A 205 -19.33 9.46 -23.73
CA GLU A 205 -19.01 10.02 -25.03
C GLU A 205 -18.10 9.07 -25.81
N ILE A 206 -18.49 8.73 -27.02
CA ILE A 206 -17.73 7.90 -27.95
C ILE A 206 -17.32 8.74 -29.12
N SER A 207 -16.03 8.77 -29.43
CA SER A 207 -15.43 9.61 -30.46
C SER A 207 -14.63 8.80 -31.45
N TYR A 208 -14.82 9.06 -32.73
CA TYR A 208 -14.04 8.52 -33.84
C TYR A 208 -13.37 9.66 -34.60
N GLN A 209 -12.05 9.57 -34.82
CA GLN A 209 -11.27 10.56 -35.56
C GLN A 209 -11.30 10.26 -37.04
N LEU A 210 -11.80 11.20 -37.85
CA LEU A 210 -11.74 11.12 -39.29
C LEU A 210 -10.34 11.43 -39.84
N ALA A 211 -10.04 10.95 -41.02
CA ALA A 211 -8.79 11.28 -41.73
C ALA A 211 -8.62 12.80 -42.02
N SER A 212 -9.72 13.56 -42.03
CA SER A 212 -9.71 15.03 -42.13
C SER A 212 -9.19 15.74 -40.90
N GLY A 213 -9.06 15.06 -39.78
CA GLY A 213 -8.76 15.65 -38.48
C GLY A 213 -9.98 16.05 -37.65
N ASP A 214 -11.20 15.93 -38.20
CA ASP A 214 -12.44 16.17 -37.47
C ASP A 214 -12.84 14.91 -36.68
N ALA A 215 -13.56 15.07 -35.57
CA ALA A 215 -14.10 13.97 -34.79
C ALA A 215 -15.62 13.88 -34.95
N ILE A 216 -16.14 12.65 -35.10
CA ILE A 216 -17.57 12.38 -34.97
C ILE A 216 -17.82 11.74 -33.61
N THR A 217 -18.80 12.25 -32.87
CA THR A 217 -19.15 11.75 -31.54
C THR A 217 -20.57 11.21 -31.48
N THR A 218 -20.79 10.31 -30.55
CA THR A 218 -22.10 9.83 -30.11
C THR A 218 -22.09 9.55 -28.62
N HIS A 219 -23.24 9.44 -28.00
CA HIS A 219 -23.40 9.20 -26.58
C HIS A 219 -24.05 7.84 -26.33
N LEU A 220 -23.52 7.13 -25.32
CA LEU A 220 -24.07 5.88 -24.82
C LEU A 220 -24.46 6.07 -23.34
N PHE A 221 -25.75 5.88 -23.06
CA PHE A 221 -26.26 6.04 -21.70
C PHE A 221 -26.38 4.69 -20.99
N ILE A 222 -25.72 4.57 -19.84
CA ILE A 222 -25.70 3.35 -19.04
C ILE A 222 -26.13 3.70 -17.60
N GLU A 223 -27.08 2.96 -17.05
CA GLU A 223 -27.47 3.08 -15.64
C GLU A 223 -26.79 2.00 -14.82
N ALA A 224 -25.91 2.38 -13.90
CA ALA A 224 -25.14 1.46 -13.06
C ALA A 224 -25.63 1.49 -11.60
N THR A 225 -25.61 0.33 -10.96
CA THR A 225 -26.02 0.14 -9.56
C THR A 225 -24.84 -0.30 -8.71
N GLU A 226 -24.89 -0.05 -7.41
CA GLU A 226 -23.93 -0.63 -6.48
C GLU A 226 -24.09 -2.14 -6.42
N PRO A 227 -23.00 -2.92 -6.55
CA PRO A 227 -23.07 -4.36 -6.41
C PRO A 227 -23.36 -4.72 -4.95
N LYS A 228 -24.34 -5.58 -4.70
CA LYS A 228 -24.66 -6.04 -3.34
C LYS A 228 -23.68 -7.08 -2.87
N LEU A 229 -23.42 -7.08 -1.58
CA LEU A 229 -22.67 -8.13 -0.90
C LEU A 229 -23.46 -9.44 -0.95
N LEU A 230 -22.82 -10.53 -1.41
CA LEU A 230 -23.42 -11.86 -1.49
C LEU A 230 -22.98 -12.79 -0.35
N ARG A 231 -21.71 -12.69 0.04
CA ARG A 231 -21.15 -13.48 1.13
C ARG A 231 -19.90 -12.82 1.71
N LEU A 232 -19.62 -13.12 2.96
CA LEU A 232 -18.38 -12.79 3.64
C LEU A 232 -17.41 -13.97 3.59
N ASN A 233 -16.13 -13.67 3.63
CA ASN A 233 -15.02 -14.59 3.88
C ASN A 233 -14.13 -13.92 4.93
N VAL A 234 -13.98 -14.56 6.08
CA VAL A 234 -13.29 -13.98 7.23
C VAL A 234 -12.18 -14.89 7.67
N LYS A 235 -11.04 -14.28 8.01
CA LYS A 235 -9.89 -14.97 8.62
C LYS A 235 -9.44 -14.19 9.84
N TYR A 236 -9.11 -14.90 10.88
CA TYR A 236 -8.36 -14.36 12.00
C TYR A 236 -6.89 -14.19 11.58
N LYS A 237 -6.30 -13.02 11.91
CA LYS A 237 -4.91 -12.67 11.53
C LYS A 237 -3.90 -12.96 12.63
N GLY A 238 -4.36 -13.10 13.87
CA GLY A 238 -3.50 -13.29 15.02
C GLY A 238 -3.04 -14.73 15.22
N GLY A 239 -2.19 -14.92 16.21
CA GLY A 239 -1.68 -16.22 16.67
C GLY A 239 -2.62 -16.94 17.64
N THR A 240 -2.07 -17.50 18.72
CA THR A 240 -2.83 -18.21 19.75
C THR A 240 -3.77 -17.26 20.49
N LEU A 241 -5.05 -17.60 20.54
CA LEU A 241 -6.04 -16.83 21.29
C LEU A 241 -6.11 -17.31 22.73
N PHE A 242 -6.25 -16.36 23.64
CA PHE A 242 -6.43 -16.64 25.06
C PHE A 242 -7.84 -16.29 25.53
N ALA A 243 -8.32 -17.03 26.53
CA ALA A 243 -9.57 -16.70 27.21
C ALA A 243 -9.46 -15.29 27.82
N GLY A 244 -10.48 -14.47 27.62
CA GLY A 244 -10.50 -13.05 28.05
C GLY A 244 -9.99 -12.07 27.00
N THR A 245 -9.38 -12.51 25.89
CA THR A 245 -9.01 -11.62 24.78
C THR A 245 -10.26 -11.00 24.16
N GLU A 246 -10.23 -9.70 23.92
CA GLU A 246 -11.25 -9.00 23.16
C GLU A 246 -10.81 -8.88 21.70
N LEU A 247 -11.56 -9.48 20.79
CA LEU A 247 -11.34 -9.31 19.34
C LEU A 247 -11.80 -7.94 18.88
N SER A 248 -10.97 -7.32 18.10
CA SER A 248 -11.25 -6.06 17.38
C SER A 248 -11.45 -6.30 15.89
N ASN A 249 -11.90 -5.27 15.16
CA ASN A 249 -11.99 -5.33 13.71
C ASN A 249 -10.61 -5.50 13.04
N ASP A 250 -9.56 -5.07 13.72
CA ASP A 250 -8.18 -5.13 13.22
C ASP A 250 -7.61 -6.55 13.26
N ASP A 251 -8.17 -7.43 14.11
CA ASP A 251 -7.75 -8.84 14.22
C ASP A 251 -8.30 -9.72 13.09
N LEU A 252 -9.17 -9.17 12.27
CA LEU A 252 -9.86 -9.92 11.21
C LEU A 252 -9.51 -9.40 9.82
N GLU A 253 -9.28 -10.31 8.89
CA GLU A 253 -9.30 -10.04 7.46
C GLU A 253 -10.70 -10.39 6.94
N VAL A 254 -11.48 -9.37 6.58
CA VAL A 254 -12.86 -9.56 6.11
C VAL A 254 -12.95 -9.18 4.64
N LYS A 255 -13.24 -10.16 3.80
CA LYS A 255 -13.48 -9.98 2.35
C LYS A 255 -14.92 -10.28 2.02
N GLY A 256 -15.50 -9.48 1.16
CA GLY A 256 -16.85 -9.66 0.67
C GLY A 256 -16.84 -10.01 -0.80
N LYS A 257 -17.61 -11.04 -1.18
CA LYS A 257 -17.89 -11.33 -2.56
C LYS A 257 -19.19 -10.67 -2.97
N TYR A 258 -19.12 -9.84 -4.00
CA TYR A 258 -20.24 -9.03 -4.48
C TYR A 258 -20.90 -9.60 -5.75
N GLU A 259 -22.05 -9.04 -6.12
CA GLU A 259 -22.80 -9.45 -7.31
C GLU A 259 -22.01 -9.28 -8.63
N ASP A 260 -21.09 -8.32 -8.68
CA ASP A 260 -20.16 -8.10 -9.79
C ASP A 260 -19.10 -9.22 -9.93
N GLY A 261 -19.07 -10.13 -8.96
CA GLY A 261 -18.10 -11.22 -8.90
C GLY A 261 -16.74 -10.83 -8.35
N ILE A 262 -16.54 -9.56 -7.98
CA ILE A 262 -15.29 -9.06 -7.38
C ILE A 262 -15.30 -9.37 -5.89
N GLU A 263 -14.15 -9.72 -5.37
CA GLU A 263 -13.90 -9.86 -3.93
C GLU A 263 -13.16 -8.61 -3.46
N LYS A 264 -13.74 -7.90 -2.48
CA LYS A 264 -13.21 -6.64 -1.95
C LYS A 264 -13.09 -6.74 -0.43
N GLU A 265 -12.18 -5.98 0.13
CA GLU A 265 -12.08 -5.77 1.58
C GLU A 265 -13.38 -5.11 2.10
N VAL A 266 -13.90 -5.59 3.22
CA VAL A 266 -15.14 -5.12 3.83
C VAL A 266 -14.82 -4.43 5.15
N THR A 267 -15.27 -3.18 5.27
CA THR A 267 -15.14 -2.39 6.49
C THR A 267 -16.51 -2.06 7.09
N GLY A 268 -16.53 -1.68 8.36
CA GLY A 268 -17.77 -1.27 9.05
C GLY A 268 -18.77 -2.42 9.20
N TYR A 269 -18.29 -3.63 9.40
CA TYR A 269 -19.08 -4.77 9.87
C TYR A 269 -19.24 -4.71 11.39
N SER A 270 -20.18 -5.47 11.95
CA SER A 270 -20.39 -5.58 13.39
C SER A 270 -19.93 -6.92 13.94
N LEU A 271 -19.38 -6.88 15.17
CA LEU A 271 -18.97 -8.02 15.97
C LEU A 271 -19.82 -7.98 17.27
N PRO A 272 -20.93 -8.73 17.36
CA PRO A 272 -21.79 -8.69 18.54
C PRO A 272 -21.15 -9.27 19.83
N GLU A 273 -20.26 -10.24 19.69
CA GLU A 273 -19.50 -10.83 20.78
C GLU A 273 -18.01 -10.76 20.41
N THR A 274 -17.21 -10.17 21.31
CA THR A 274 -15.77 -9.93 21.09
C THR A 274 -14.89 -10.65 22.10
N THR A 275 -15.39 -10.93 23.32
CA THR A 275 -14.61 -11.55 24.38
C THR A 275 -14.52 -13.07 24.21
N MET A 276 -13.31 -13.58 24.08
CA MET A 276 -13.04 -15.01 23.94
C MET A 276 -13.27 -15.75 25.26
N LYS A 277 -14.00 -16.86 25.19
CA LYS A 277 -14.15 -17.81 26.31
C LYS A 277 -13.17 -18.96 26.11
N LEU A 278 -12.74 -19.58 27.18
CA LEU A 278 -11.91 -20.80 27.14
C LEU A 278 -12.54 -21.87 26.24
N GLY A 279 -11.76 -22.43 25.31
CA GLY A 279 -12.20 -23.43 24.34
C GLY A 279 -12.79 -22.82 23.07
N LYS A 280 -13.70 -23.53 22.44
CA LYS A 280 -14.27 -23.14 21.14
C LYS A 280 -15.22 -21.94 21.27
N ASN A 281 -14.98 -20.94 20.44
CA ASN A 281 -15.79 -19.74 20.27
C ASN A 281 -16.33 -19.67 18.85
N THR A 282 -17.57 -19.25 18.70
CA THR A 282 -18.18 -18.95 17.40
C THR A 282 -18.44 -17.46 17.32
N ILE A 283 -17.67 -16.75 16.51
CA ILE A 283 -17.78 -15.30 16.36
C ILE A 283 -18.62 -15.00 15.12
N MET A 284 -19.67 -14.21 15.34
CA MET A 284 -20.57 -13.79 14.26
C MET A 284 -20.10 -12.45 13.68
N ILE A 285 -19.81 -12.41 12.38
CA ILE A 285 -19.46 -11.19 11.65
C ILE A 285 -20.65 -10.83 10.76
N ILE A 286 -21.19 -9.62 10.90
CA ILE A 286 -22.41 -9.20 10.21
C ILE A 286 -22.17 -7.92 9.41
N LYS A 287 -22.50 -7.95 8.10
CA LYS A 287 -22.49 -6.80 7.21
C LYS A 287 -23.65 -6.83 6.25
N ASP A 288 -24.45 -5.76 6.18
CA ASP A 288 -25.58 -5.58 5.27
C ASP A 288 -26.59 -6.75 5.27
N GLY A 289 -26.81 -7.36 6.43
CA GLY A 289 -27.68 -8.52 6.60
C GLY A 289 -27.06 -9.87 6.22
N ILE A 290 -25.81 -9.89 5.75
CA ILE A 290 -25.04 -11.11 5.51
C ILE A 290 -24.21 -11.41 6.74
N SER A 291 -24.24 -12.66 7.20
CA SER A 291 -23.46 -13.13 8.36
C SER A 291 -22.45 -14.19 7.95
N PHE A 292 -21.36 -14.25 8.72
CA PHE A 292 -20.35 -15.29 8.66
C PHE A 292 -20.03 -15.75 10.08
N GLU A 293 -19.93 -17.04 10.29
CA GLU A 293 -19.52 -17.64 11.55
C GLU A 293 -18.06 -18.06 11.48
N LEU A 294 -17.23 -17.46 12.32
CA LEU A 294 -15.81 -17.80 12.48
C LEU A 294 -15.63 -18.62 13.73
N GLU A 295 -15.14 -19.84 13.59
CA GLU A 295 -14.76 -20.67 14.72
C GLU A 295 -13.32 -20.40 15.14
N LEU A 296 -13.11 -20.05 16.40
CA LEU A 296 -11.82 -19.77 17.02
C LEU A 296 -11.69 -20.59 18.30
N ASP A 297 -10.50 -21.11 18.57
CA ASP A 297 -10.21 -21.85 19.80
C ASP A 297 -9.32 -21.01 20.71
N ALA A 298 -9.77 -20.73 21.93
CA ALA A 298 -9.01 -19.94 22.89
C ALA A 298 -8.56 -20.82 24.06
N VAL A 299 -7.28 -20.71 24.40
CA VAL A 299 -6.65 -21.46 25.50
C VAL A 299 -6.54 -20.62 26.75
N ALA A 300 -6.43 -21.24 27.91
CA ALA A 300 -6.13 -20.51 29.13
C ALA A 300 -4.69 -20.03 29.12
N LYS A 301 -4.48 -18.75 29.40
CA LYS A 301 -3.14 -18.12 29.39
C LYS A 301 -2.16 -18.79 30.37
N ASP A 302 -2.70 -19.48 31.40
CA ASP A 302 -1.94 -20.12 32.47
C ASP A 302 -2.03 -21.66 32.46
N SER A 303 -2.46 -22.26 31.35
CA SER A 303 -2.80 -23.70 31.34
C SER A 303 -1.61 -24.67 31.33
N ILE A 304 -0.43 -24.21 30.96
CA ILE A 304 0.78 -25.02 30.88
C ILE A 304 1.88 -24.29 31.65
N THR A 305 2.57 -25.01 32.54
CA THR A 305 3.77 -24.51 33.21
C THR A 305 4.87 -25.56 33.08
N GLU A 306 5.97 -25.19 32.45
CA GLU A 306 7.17 -26.00 32.35
C GLU A 306 8.22 -25.48 33.32
N ASN A 307 9.06 -26.39 33.86
CA ASN A 307 10.13 -26.00 34.76
C ASN A 307 11.44 -25.88 33.97
N GLU A 308 12.29 -24.99 34.43
CA GLU A 308 13.66 -24.87 33.93
C GLU A 308 14.46 -26.17 34.10
N LYS A 309 15.53 -26.26 33.35
CA LYS A 309 16.51 -27.36 33.40
C LYS A 309 17.89 -26.77 33.61
N GLU A 310 18.44 -27.07 34.78
CA GLU A 310 19.76 -26.64 35.15
C GLU A 310 20.88 -27.57 34.65
N PRO A 311 22.09 -27.06 34.34
CA PRO A 311 22.48 -25.66 34.39
C PRO A 311 22.04 -24.87 33.17
N ASN A 312 21.62 -23.60 33.31
CA ASN A 312 21.29 -22.67 32.23
C ASN A 312 21.92 -21.27 32.47
N ASP A 313 23.04 -21.23 33.17
CA ASP A 313 23.77 -20.03 33.61
C ASP A 313 24.46 -19.26 32.46
N ASP A 314 24.45 -19.78 31.23
CA ASP A 314 25.14 -19.22 30.06
C ASP A 314 24.27 -19.33 28.81
N ILE A 315 24.42 -18.36 27.89
CA ILE A 315 23.65 -18.28 26.66
C ILE A 315 23.76 -19.56 25.80
N SER A 316 24.89 -20.27 25.89
CA SER A 316 25.11 -21.54 25.19
C SER A 316 24.38 -22.73 25.85
N MET A 317 23.96 -22.59 27.08
CA MET A 317 23.21 -23.60 27.86
C MET A 317 21.72 -23.21 28.04
N ALA A 318 21.30 -22.10 27.42
CA ALA A 318 19.95 -21.59 27.54
C ALA A 318 18.88 -22.67 27.25
N ASN A 319 17.85 -22.71 28.08
CA ASN A 319 16.72 -23.61 27.87
C ASN A 319 15.89 -23.17 26.66
N ASP A 320 15.67 -24.07 25.69
CA ASP A 320 14.76 -23.79 24.58
C ASP A 320 13.32 -23.68 25.10
N ILE A 321 12.64 -22.58 24.75
CA ILE A 321 11.26 -22.29 25.15
C ILE A 321 10.39 -21.96 23.94
N GLU A 322 9.09 -22.21 24.10
CA GLU A 322 8.07 -21.86 23.12
C GLU A 322 7.33 -20.59 23.55
N PRO A 323 6.94 -19.70 22.59
CA PRO A 323 6.12 -18.56 22.90
C PRO A 323 4.75 -18.96 23.46
N ASN A 324 4.19 -18.12 24.31
CA ASN A 324 2.87 -18.33 24.92
C ASN A 324 2.75 -19.55 25.86
N VAL A 325 3.89 -20.09 26.28
CA VAL A 325 3.99 -21.13 27.31
C VAL A 325 4.57 -20.52 28.58
N LYS A 326 4.01 -20.88 29.73
CA LYS A 326 4.49 -20.43 31.05
C LYS A 326 5.67 -21.29 31.48
N TYR A 327 6.73 -20.66 31.91
CA TYR A 327 7.91 -21.33 32.49
C TYR A 327 8.07 -20.94 33.95
N SER A 328 8.70 -21.80 34.73
CA SER A 328 9.02 -21.58 36.14
C SER A 328 10.46 -21.89 36.41
N GLY A 329 11.14 -21.01 37.16
CA GLY A 329 12.51 -21.15 37.59
C GLY A 329 12.74 -20.57 38.97
N ASN A 330 13.99 -20.56 39.44
CA ASN A 330 14.44 -19.85 40.63
C ASN A 330 15.93 -19.65 40.61
N LEU A 331 16.41 -18.50 41.08
CA LEU A 331 17.83 -18.24 41.31
C LEU A 331 18.28 -18.96 42.61
N LYS A 332 19.16 -19.92 42.50
CA LYS A 332 19.60 -20.72 43.67
C LYS A 332 20.61 -19.98 44.55
N ASP A 333 21.40 -19.09 44.00
CA ASP A 333 22.39 -18.25 44.68
C ASP A 333 22.67 -16.94 43.93
N GLU A 334 23.58 -16.10 44.43
CA GLU A 334 23.89 -14.78 43.85
C GLU A 334 24.67 -14.83 42.53
N GLU A 335 25.26 -15.97 42.15
CA GLU A 335 25.95 -16.17 40.86
C GLU A 335 25.05 -16.79 39.81
N ASP A 336 23.84 -17.23 40.17
CA ASP A 336 22.89 -17.92 39.30
C ASP A 336 22.25 -16.97 38.28
N VAL A 337 22.21 -17.40 37.03
CA VAL A 337 21.65 -16.66 35.91
C VAL A 337 20.90 -17.59 34.98
N ASP A 338 19.61 -17.40 34.88
CA ASP A 338 18.76 -18.27 34.04
C ASP A 338 18.66 -17.70 32.62
N TYR A 339 19.14 -18.46 31.64
CA TYR A 339 18.96 -18.14 30.24
C TYR A 339 17.91 -19.04 29.60
N TYR A 340 16.99 -18.40 28.86
CA TYR A 340 15.99 -19.08 28.05
C TYR A 340 16.08 -18.59 26.62
N LYS A 341 15.99 -19.51 25.64
CA LYS A 341 16.13 -19.24 24.23
C LYS A 341 14.82 -19.45 23.51
N ILE A 342 14.36 -18.46 22.78
CA ILE A 342 13.16 -18.52 21.96
C ILE A 342 13.50 -18.28 20.48
N GLN A 343 12.93 -19.10 19.60
CA GLN A 343 13.06 -18.97 18.16
C GLN A 343 11.75 -18.48 17.56
N LEU A 344 11.75 -17.28 16.96
CA LEU A 344 10.60 -16.72 16.28
C LEU A 344 10.76 -16.86 14.77
N GLU A 345 9.83 -17.56 14.12
CA GLU A 345 9.87 -17.73 12.66
C GLU A 345 9.31 -16.53 11.90
N LYS A 346 8.51 -15.72 12.54
CA LYS A 346 7.88 -14.54 11.97
C LYS A 346 8.05 -13.35 12.89
N LYS A 347 7.90 -12.16 12.32
CA LYS A 347 7.87 -10.95 13.12
C LYS A 347 6.59 -10.87 13.94
N GLY A 348 6.67 -10.22 15.07
CA GLY A 348 5.53 -10.05 15.96
C GLY A 348 5.85 -9.17 17.15
N LYS A 349 4.86 -8.92 17.95
CA LYS A 349 5.04 -8.20 19.20
C LYS A 349 5.26 -9.17 20.38
N ILE A 350 6.07 -8.74 21.32
CA ILE A 350 6.41 -9.44 22.55
C ILE A 350 6.03 -8.56 23.76
N VAL A 351 5.48 -9.22 24.77
CA VAL A 351 5.33 -8.71 26.13
C VAL A 351 5.81 -9.79 27.09
N LEU A 352 6.69 -9.42 28.01
CA LEU A 352 7.13 -10.33 29.07
C LEU A 352 6.23 -10.15 30.30
N ASN A 353 5.62 -11.26 30.75
CA ASN A 353 4.89 -11.31 32.00
C ASN A 353 5.74 -12.08 33.01
N PHE A 354 6.03 -11.47 34.16
CA PHE A 354 6.82 -12.08 35.23
C PHE A 354 6.04 -12.07 36.52
N LYS A 355 6.03 -13.20 37.23
CA LYS A 355 5.30 -13.36 38.49
C LYS A 355 6.14 -14.09 39.54
N HIS A 356 6.04 -13.67 40.77
CA HIS A 356 6.65 -14.32 41.93
C HIS A 356 5.75 -14.21 43.17
N PRO A 357 5.98 -14.99 44.25
CA PRO A 357 5.31 -14.77 45.53
C PRO A 357 5.67 -13.40 46.10
N LYS A 358 4.70 -12.69 46.67
CA LYS A 358 4.98 -11.40 47.30
C LYS A 358 5.99 -11.56 48.42
N ILE A 359 7.08 -10.77 48.37
CA ILE A 359 8.15 -10.71 49.36
C ILE A 359 8.15 -9.30 49.94
N ASP A 360 8.29 -9.19 51.27
CA ASP A 360 8.36 -7.90 51.97
C ASP A 360 9.76 -7.28 51.75
N SER A 361 10.01 -6.76 50.53
CA SER A 361 11.25 -6.10 50.13
C SER A 361 11.00 -5.07 49.03
N ASP A 362 11.36 -3.82 49.32
CA ASP A 362 11.38 -2.71 48.37
C ASP A 362 12.59 -2.74 47.43
N TYR A 363 13.56 -3.63 47.70
CA TYR A 363 14.76 -3.77 46.85
C TYR A 363 14.45 -4.56 45.61
N GLY A 364 15.15 -4.21 44.50
CA GLY A 364 15.15 -5.05 43.29
C GLY A 364 15.79 -6.40 43.60
N LEU A 365 15.09 -7.46 43.32
CA LEU A 365 15.48 -8.87 43.55
C LEU A 365 15.82 -9.57 42.25
N TRP A 366 15.17 -9.21 41.17
CA TRP A 366 15.38 -9.79 39.84
C TRP A 366 15.59 -8.69 38.78
N ASN A 367 16.48 -8.96 37.85
CA ASN A 367 16.61 -8.25 36.60
C ASN A 367 16.21 -9.21 35.47
N ILE A 368 15.20 -8.84 34.69
CA ILE A 368 14.71 -9.64 33.58
C ILE A 368 14.96 -8.86 32.29
N SER A 369 15.68 -9.43 31.32
CA SER A 369 15.87 -8.82 30.04
C SER A 369 15.53 -9.74 28.87
N LEU A 370 15.05 -9.15 27.77
CA LEU A 370 14.97 -9.78 26.45
C LEU A 370 16.14 -9.25 25.61
N GLN A 371 16.95 -10.16 25.08
CA GLN A 371 18.16 -9.83 24.33
C GLN A 371 18.12 -10.46 22.94
N GLY A 372 18.73 -9.79 21.95
CA GLY A 372 19.06 -10.41 20.67
C GLY A 372 20.30 -11.30 20.74
N THR A 373 20.69 -11.87 19.59
CA THR A 373 21.94 -12.65 19.46
C THR A 373 23.21 -11.79 19.60
N ASP A 374 23.08 -10.49 19.53
CA ASP A 374 24.11 -9.46 19.75
C ASP A 374 24.21 -9.02 21.21
N GLU A 375 23.45 -9.68 22.10
CA GLU A 375 23.30 -9.37 23.52
C GLU A 375 22.73 -7.94 23.81
N ALA A 376 22.26 -7.24 22.77
CA ALA A 376 21.59 -5.97 22.95
C ALA A 376 20.23 -6.18 23.63
N GLU A 377 20.05 -5.49 24.74
CA GLU A 377 18.78 -5.52 25.50
C GLU A 377 17.68 -4.78 24.73
N LYS A 378 16.55 -5.45 24.60
CA LYS A 378 15.34 -4.92 23.96
C LYS A 378 14.23 -4.66 24.98
N ILE A 379 14.21 -5.43 26.04
CA ILE A 379 13.37 -5.23 27.24
C ILE A 379 14.31 -5.35 28.44
N ASN A 380 14.16 -4.48 29.43
CA ASN A 380 14.83 -4.59 30.72
C ASN A 380 13.86 -4.22 31.84
N MET A 381 13.68 -5.14 32.78
CA MET A 381 12.76 -5.00 33.92
C MET A 381 13.52 -5.25 35.21
N ASN A 382 13.42 -4.32 36.15
CA ASN A 382 13.92 -4.48 37.52
C ASN A 382 12.73 -4.74 38.43
N VAL A 383 12.70 -5.90 39.08
CA VAL A 383 11.55 -6.38 39.83
C VAL A 383 11.86 -6.41 41.32
N THR A 384 11.01 -5.75 42.11
CA THR A 384 11.08 -5.74 43.60
C THR A 384 10.28 -6.90 44.19
N GLY A 385 10.47 -7.16 45.48
CA GLY A 385 9.68 -8.18 46.17
C GLY A 385 8.20 -7.84 46.35
N GLU A 386 7.85 -6.55 46.40
CA GLU A 386 6.50 -6.04 46.57
C GLU A 386 5.62 -6.23 45.33
N GLU A 387 6.23 -6.11 44.12
CA GLU A 387 5.58 -6.15 42.83
C GLU A 387 5.52 -7.60 42.30
N ALA A 388 4.51 -8.36 42.74
CA ALA A 388 4.44 -9.81 42.48
C ALA A 388 3.94 -10.20 41.06
N ASP A 389 3.50 -9.27 40.24
CA ASP A 389 2.95 -9.50 38.90
C ASP A 389 3.31 -8.30 38.00
N ILE A 390 4.31 -8.45 37.17
CA ILE A 390 4.89 -7.38 36.38
C ILE A 390 4.78 -7.71 34.89
N ILE A 391 4.48 -6.70 34.10
CA ILE A 391 4.33 -6.79 32.66
C ILE A 391 5.27 -5.76 32.03
N SER A 392 6.08 -6.19 31.06
CA SER A 392 6.96 -5.28 30.31
C SER A 392 6.16 -4.36 29.38
N ASN A 393 6.81 -3.33 28.88
CA ASN A 393 6.35 -2.63 27.71
C ASN A 393 6.28 -3.60 26.51
N THR A 394 5.45 -3.23 25.53
CA THR A 394 5.38 -3.95 24.25
C THR A 394 6.57 -3.63 23.37
N ILE A 395 7.19 -4.64 22.77
CA ILE A 395 8.20 -4.47 21.73
C ILE A 395 7.87 -5.31 20.51
N ARG A 396 8.17 -4.78 19.31
CA ARG A 396 8.02 -5.48 18.05
C ARG A 396 9.35 -5.97 17.52
N VAL A 397 9.45 -7.26 17.25
CA VAL A 397 10.71 -7.91 16.88
C VAL A 397 10.67 -8.58 15.51
N ALA A 398 11.82 -8.63 14.85
CA ALA A 398 12.03 -9.39 13.61
C ALA A 398 11.98 -10.91 13.86
N PRO A 399 11.81 -11.74 12.81
CA PRO A 399 12.10 -13.17 12.93
C PRO A 399 13.55 -13.37 13.37
N GLY A 400 13.78 -14.26 14.33
CA GLY A 400 15.13 -14.48 14.85
C GLY A 400 15.16 -15.27 16.15
N THR A 401 16.37 -15.41 16.69
CA THR A 401 16.61 -16.02 17.99
C THR A 401 16.74 -14.91 19.03
N TYR A 402 16.03 -15.06 20.13
CA TYR A 402 16.06 -14.15 21.25
C TYR A 402 16.33 -14.94 22.54
N TYR A 403 16.85 -14.22 23.55
CA TYR A 403 17.14 -14.81 24.83
C TYR A 403 16.47 -13.99 25.94
N ILE A 404 15.81 -14.67 26.86
CA ILE A 404 15.37 -14.10 28.12
C ILE A 404 16.45 -14.41 29.13
N ARG A 405 16.97 -13.38 29.78
CA ARG A 405 17.94 -13.51 30.85
C ARG A 405 17.27 -13.06 32.15
N ILE A 406 17.32 -13.91 33.14
CA ILE A 406 16.82 -13.62 34.50
C ILE A 406 18.01 -13.75 35.45
N SER A 407 18.32 -12.73 36.21
CA SER A 407 19.46 -12.68 37.15
C SER A 407 19.11 -11.85 38.36
N GLN A 408 19.99 -11.84 39.34
CA GLN A 408 19.89 -10.92 40.46
C GLN A 408 19.94 -9.47 40.01
N TYR A 409 19.30 -8.59 40.81
CA TYR A 409 19.44 -7.14 40.67
C TYR A 409 20.46 -6.61 41.65
N SER A 410 21.62 -6.17 41.16
CA SER A 410 22.72 -5.68 41.99
C SER A 410 23.33 -6.76 42.92
N SER A 411 23.22 -6.63 44.23
CA SER A 411 23.72 -7.59 45.22
C SER A 411 22.57 -8.33 45.94
N GLU A 412 21.36 -8.12 45.53
CA GLU A 412 20.18 -8.72 46.15
C GLU A 412 19.55 -9.68 45.18
N TYR A 413 19.12 -10.83 45.65
CA TYR A 413 18.38 -11.85 44.89
C TYR A 413 17.34 -12.56 45.73
N SER A 414 16.47 -13.31 45.11
CA SER A 414 15.54 -14.16 45.78
C SER A 414 15.56 -15.59 45.20
N SER A 415 15.67 -16.57 46.11
CA SER A 415 15.55 -17.99 45.70
C SER A 415 14.10 -18.48 45.61
N GLU A 416 13.11 -17.62 45.82
CA GLU A 416 11.72 -17.96 45.61
C GLU A 416 11.46 -18.26 44.14
N LYS A 417 10.52 -19.17 43.88
CA LYS A 417 10.15 -19.52 42.53
C LYS A 417 9.46 -18.37 41.83
N TYR A 418 9.96 -18.07 40.64
CA TYR A 418 9.27 -17.19 39.73
C TYR A 418 8.55 -17.99 38.62
N THR A 419 7.64 -17.35 37.93
CA THR A 419 7.10 -17.81 36.65
C THR A 419 7.16 -16.67 35.65
N PHE A 420 7.40 -17.00 34.37
CA PHE A 420 7.32 -16.02 33.30
C PHE A 420 6.63 -16.59 32.07
N LEU A 421 6.16 -15.67 31.23
CA LEU A 421 5.50 -15.96 29.97
C LEU A 421 5.99 -14.95 28.94
N VAL A 422 6.48 -15.41 27.79
CA VAL A 422 6.68 -14.60 26.61
C VAL A 422 5.37 -14.57 25.84
N ASP A 423 4.59 -13.53 26.05
CA ASP A 423 3.34 -13.29 25.31
C ASP A 423 3.72 -12.77 23.92
N TYR A 424 3.55 -13.62 22.91
CA TYR A 424 3.93 -13.33 21.53
C TYR A 424 2.72 -13.42 20.63
N GLU A 425 2.56 -12.39 19.80
CA GLU A 425 1.55 -12.31 18.75
C GLU A 425 2.20 -12.07 17.40
N GLU A 426 1.98 -13.00 16.44
CA GLU A 426 2.48 -12.86 15.09
C GLU A 426 1.83 -11.68 14.39
N GLU A 427 2.64 -10.81 13.77
CA GLU A 427 2.18 -9.62 13.06
C GLU A 427 2.51 -9.65 11.57
N GLY A 428 1.69 -8.98 10.77
CA GLY A 428 1.79 -8.95 9.31
C GLY A 428 2.77 -7.90 8.76
N GLU A 429 2.78 -7.74 7.43
CA GLU A 429 3.69 -6.83 6.69
C GLU A 429 3.60 -5.36 7.16
N TYR A 430 2.42 -4.93 7.63
CA TYR A 430 2.14 -3.51 7.92
C TYR A 430 2.36 -3.12 9.39
N TYR A 431 3.03 -3.94 10.17
CA TYR A 431 3.50 -3.61 11.51
C TYR A 431 4.98 -3.26 11.46
N GLU A 432 5.43 -2.42 12.36
CA GLU A 432 6.85 -2.11 12.47
C GLU A 432 7.69 -3.32 12.89
N THR A 433 8.99 -3.13 12.92
CA THR A 433 9.93 -4.16 13.34
C THR A 433 11.17 -3.48 13.90
N GLU A 434 11.46 -3.74 15.16
CA GLU A 434 12.62 -3.21 15.83
C GLU A 434 13.93 -3.97 15.52
N PRO A 435 15.07 -3.25 15.55
CA PRO A 435 15.20 -1.80 15.80
C PRO A 435 14.90 -0.98 14.54
N ASN A 436 14.25 0.18 14.71
CA ASN A 436 14.02 1.18 13.65
C ASN A 436 14.36 2.60 14.13
N ASP A 437 15.22 2.71 15.15
CA ASP A 437 15.61 3.93 15.89
C ASP A 437 16.59 4.85 15.15
N ASP A 438 17.06 4.48 13.97
CA ASP A 438 18.08 5.24 13.22
C ASP A 438 17.65 5.50 11.78
N LEU A 439 17.70 6.77 11.40
CA LEU A 439 17.26 7.24 10.09
C LEU A 439 18.06 6.63 8.94
N ALA A 440 19.35 6.49 9.08
CA ALA A 440 20.24 6.10 7.98
C ALA A 440 20.26 4.59 7.74
N SER A 441 20.32 3.79 8.82
CA SER A 441 20.58 2.35 8.77
C SER A 441 19.38 1.48 9.08
N GLN A 442 18.44 1.92 9.93
CA GLN A 442 17.39 1.10 10.50
C GLN A 442 15.98 1.48 10.02
N ALA A 443 15.80 2.68 9.42
CA ALA A 443 14.50 3.16 9.00
C ALA A 443 13.71 2.12 8.19
N MET A 444 12.52 1.74 8.69
CA MET A 444 11.65 0.75 8.08
C MET A 444 11.09 1.24 6.74
N LYS A 445 11.20 0.44 5.68
CA LYS A 445 10.67 0.78 4.35
C LYS A 445 9.16 0.62 4.30
N ILE A 446 8.46 1.71 3.97
CA ILE A 446 7.01 1.74 3.85
C ILE A 446 6.55 2.15 2.44
N LYS A 447 5.30 1.88 2.15
CA LYS A 447 4.63 2.27 0.89
C LYS A 447 3.65 3.41 1.16
N ALA A 448 3.68 4.46 0.34
CA ALA A 448 2.67 5.51 0.40
C ALA A 448 1.24 4.94 0.22
N ASN A 449 0.27 5.60 0.83
CA ASN A 449 -1.14 5.21 0.85
C ASN A 449 -1.42 3.82 1.47
N LYS A 450 -0.55 3.38 2.36
CA LYS A 450 -0.74 2.23 3.24
C LYS A 450 -0.63 2.68 4.68
N THR A 451 -1.34 2.00 5.56
CA THR A 451 -1.29 2.24 7.00
C THR A 451 -0.34 1.25 7.65
N TYR A 452 0.53 1.74 8.50
CA TYR A 452 1.45 0.94 9.30
C TYR A 452 1.14 1.14 10.77
N VAL A 453 1.38 0.12 11.57
CA VAL A 453 1.16 0.09 13.01
C VAL A 453 2.49 0.00 13.71
N GLY A 454 2.68 0.81 14.74
CA GLY A 454 3.85 0.80 15.60
C GLY A 454 3.49 1.22 17.02
N ASN A 455 4.46 1.22 17.91
CA ASN A 455 4.36 1.78 19.27
C ASN A 455 5.71 2.33 19.72
N ILE A 456 5.67 3.31 20.57
CA ILE A 456 6.86 3.79 21.30
C ILE A 456 7.02 2.93 22.53
N SER A 457 8.11 2.15 22.59
CA SER A 457 8.35 1.17 23.66
C SER A 457 8.86 1.79 24.95
N ASP A 458 9.58 2.92 24.87
CA ASP A 458 10.08 3.67 26.02
C ASP A 458 10.35 5.15 25.69
N SER A 459 10.95 5.89 26.63
CA SER A 459 11.21 7.33 26.48
C SER A 459 12.37 7.69 25.53
N GLU A 460 13.18 6.72 25.14
CA GLU A 460 14.35 6.90 24.25
C GLU A 460 14.05 6.34 22.84
N ASP A 461 12.98 5.60 22.69
CA ASP A 461 12.53 4.99 21.44
C ASP A 461 12.10 6.04 20.41
N ALA A 462 12.50 5.83 19.14
CA ALA A 462 12.13 6.70 18.04
C ALA A 462 11.99 5.93 16.73
N ASP A 463 10.78 5.77 16.26
CA ASP A 463 10.46 5.03 15.05
C ASP A 463 10.77 5.80 13.78
N TYR A 464 11.65 5.29 12.95
CA TYR A 464 11.94 5.85 11.63
C TYR A 464 11.36 4.99 10.51
N TYR A 465 10.59 5.63 9.65
CA TYR A 465 10.05 5.03 8.43
C TYR A 465 10.60 5.74 7.20
N LYS A 466 10.85 4.97 6.13
CA LYS A 466 11.40 5.46 4.87
C LYS A 466 10.47 5.15 3.71
N PHE A 467 10.13 6.15 2.89
CA PHE A 467 9.39 5.95 1.65
C PHE A 467 10.02 6.68 0.47
N ILE A 468 9.67 6.26 -0.75
CA ILE A 468 10.23 6.81 -1.98
C ILE A 468 9.11 7.32 -2.87
N LEU A 469 9.22 8.57 -3.30
CA LEU A 469 8.38 9.15 -4.34
C LEU A 469 9.10 9.08 -5.69
N LYS A 470 8.43 8.52 -6.69
CA LYS A 470 8.97 8.45 -8.07
C LYS A 470 8.71 9.71 -8.90
N GLU A 471 7.81 10.55 -8.47
CA GLU A 471 7.43 11.83 -9.08
C GLU A 471 6.93 12.77 -7.98
N LYS A 472 6.89 14.07 -8.26
CA LYS A 472 6.37 15.06 -7.33
C LYS A 472 4.93 14.73 -6.90
N ARG A 473 4.67 14.88 -5.59
CA ARG A 473 3.37 14.65 -4.97
C ARG A 473 3.04 15.73 -3.94
N LYS A 474 1.74 15.96 -3.74
CA LYS A 474 1.23 16.62 -2.55
C LYS A 474 1.07 15.55 -1.47
N VAL A 475 1.70 15.75 -0.31
CA VAL A 475 1.85 14.73 0.74
C VAL A 475 1.35 15.29 2.06
N CYS A 476 0.69 14.47 2.86
CA CYS A 476 0.48 14.72 4.28
C CYS A 476 0.59 13.40 5.06
N LEU A 477 0.86 13.52 6.34
CA LEU A 477 0.83 12.41 7.27
C LEU A 477 -0.58 12.27 7.87
N LYS A 478 -1.00 11.05 8.11
CA LYS A 478 -2.17 10.75 8.94
C LYS A 478 -1.71 9.90 10.10
N PHE A 479 -1.90 10.39 11.31
CA PHE A 479 -1.57 9.69 12.55
C PHE A 479 -2.85 9.41 13.34
N THR A 480 -2.96 8.19 13.89
CA THR A 480 -4.12 7.78 14.69
C THR A 480 -3.69 6.80 15.78
N HIS A 481 -4.34 6.85 16.93
CA HIS A 481 -4.16 5.93 18.05
C HIS A 481 -5.49 5.72 18.80
N ALA A 482 -5.54 4.83 19.76
CA ALA A 482 -6.67 4.69 20.67
C ALA A 482 -6.76 5.94 21.57
N LYS A 483 -7.98 6.40 21.83
CA LYS A 483 -8.17 7.58 22.68
C LYS A 483 -7.79 7.27 24.14
N LEU A 484 -6.91 8.09 24.70
CA LEU A 484 -6.51 8.06 26.11
C LEU A 484 -7.19 9.17 26.91
N SER A 485 -7.04 9.15 28.22
CA SER A 485 -7.55 10.18 29.12
C SER A 485 -6.64 11.39 29.24
N GLU A 486 -5.36 11.24 28.90
CA GLU A 486 -4.33 12.28 29.06
C GLU A 486 -4.49 13.39 28.00
N ASP A 487 -4.33 14.64 28.45
CA ASP A 487 -4.31 15.84 27.57
C ASP A 487 -2.88 16.23 27.15
N ASP A 488 -1.86 15.62 27.76
CA ASP A 488 -0.46 15.89 27.45
C ASP A 488 -0.13 15.42 26.03
N THR A 489 0.78 16.14 25.37
CA THR A 489 1.35 15.69 24.10
C THR A 489 2.27 14.51 24.36
N LEU A 490 1.95 13.38 23.73
CA LEU A 490 2.66 12.11 23.92
C LEU A 490 3.59 11.78 22.74
N TRP A 491 3.22 12.19 21.52
CA TRP A 491 3.96 11.90 20.31
C TRP A 491 4.24 13.15 19.50
N GLN A 492 5.46 13.22 18.98
CA GLN A 492 5.87 14.09 17.89
C GLN A 492 6.07 13.25 16.64
N VAL A 493 5.44 13.63 15.54
CA VAL A 493 5.51 12.93 14.25
C VAL A 493 6.01 13.91 13.21
N ASP A 494 7.20 13.69 12.69
CA ASP A 494 7.86 14.57 11.72
C ASP A 494 7.93 13.92 10.34
N LEU A 495 7.65 14.67 9.28
CA LEU A 495 8.04 14.33 7.92
C LEU A 495 9.38 15.00 7.61
N LEU A 496 10.38 14.22 7.23
CA LEU A 496 11.74 14.69 7.01
C LEU A 496 12.17 14.51 5.55
N GLY A 497 12.94 15.47 5.04
CA GLY A 497 13.70 15.35 3.80
C GLY A 497 14.93 14.44 3.94
N ASP A 498 15.73 14.34 2.88
CA ASP A 498 16.95 13.54 2.84
C ASP A 498 18.11 14.13 3.68
N GLU A 499 18.09 15.44 3.93
CA GLU A 499 19.04 16.17 4.81
C GLU A 499 18.49 16.38 6.23
N GLU A 500 17.52 15.59 6.66
CA GLU A 500 16.84 15.68 7.97
C GLU A 500 16.07 16.99 8.20
N GLY A 501 15.91 17.81 7.16
CA GLY A 501 15.06 19.00 7.20
C GLY A 501 13.60 18.61 7.43
N ARG A 502 12.97 19.19 8.46
CA ARG A 502 11.56 18.95 8.76
C ARG A 502 10.67 19.70 7.78
N LEU A 503 9.82 18.96 7.08
CA LEU A 503 8.91 19.47 6.06
C LEU A 503 7.50 19.76 6.62
N THR A 504 7.02 18.94 7.54
CA THR A 504 5.74 19.13 8.27
C THR A 504 5.72 18.21 9.48
N ASP A 505 4.85 18.46 10.43
CA ASP A 505 4.76 17.70 11.67
C ASP A 505 3.32 17.49 12.19
N ILE A 506 3.21 16.67 13.25
CA ILE A 506 2.02 16.48 14.06
C ILE A 506 2.46 16.36 15.52
N TYR A 507 1.78 17.09 16.40
CA TYR A 507 1.86 16.88 17.84
C TYR A 507 0.55 16.24 18.30
N SER A 508 0.63 15.00 18.84
CA SER A 508 -0.55 14.24 19.23
C SER A 508 -0.66 14.09 20.73
N THR A 509 -1.78 14.53 21.29
CA THR A 509 -2.14 14.28 22.68
C THR A 509 -2.88 12.95 22.83
N GLY A 510 -2.94 12.40 24.04
CA GLY A 510 -3.72 11.18 24.30
C GLY A 510 -5.21 11.29 23.92
N GLN A 511 -5.80 12.48 23.99
CA GLN A 511 -7.21 12.69 23.65
C GLN A 511 -7.49 12.87 22.16
N THR A 512 -6.53 13.36 21.39
CA THR A 512 -6.71 13.64 19.96
C THR A 512 -6.34 12.44 19.10
N ALA A 513 -7.22 11.47 19.03
CA ALA A 513 -6.96 10.15 18.44
C ALA A 513 -6.84 10.10 16.89
N LYS A 514 -6.97 11.21 16.19
CA LYS A 514 -6.84 11.28 14.72
C LYS A 514 -6.39 12.65 14.26
N LEU A 515 -5.23 12.71 13.67
CA LEU A 515 -4.61 13.94 13.21
C LEU A 515 -4.10 13.80 11.76
N TYR A 516 -3.99 14.93 11.11
CA TYR A 516 -3.33 15.07 9.82
C TYR A 516 -2.31 16.19 9.93
N SER A 517 -1.14 16.00 9.32
CA SER A 517 -0.21 17.10 9.13
C SER A 517 -0.72 18.05 8.06
N ASP A 518 -0.14 19.22 7.97
CA ASP A 518 -0.30 20.06 6.81
C ASP A 518 0.22 19.38 5.54
N TYR A 519 -0.31 19.81 4.41
CA TYR A 519 0.08 19.30 3.10
C TYR A 519 1.35 19.99 2.60
N VAL A 520 2.31 19.21 2.15
CA VAL A 520 3.56 19.69 1.56
C VAL A 520 3.73 19.14 0.14
N ARG A 521 4.31 19.93 -0.78
CA ARG A 521 4.55 19.56 -2.18
C ARG A 521 5.99 19.20 -2.42
N ILE A 522 6.31 17.94 -2.32
CA ILE A 522 7.68 17.45 -2.39
C ILE A 522 8.00 16.75 -3.72
N PRO A 523 9.23 16.91 -4.27
CA PRO A 523 9.67 16.31 -5.51
C PRO A 523 9.82 14.79 -5.43
N ALA A 524 10.23 14.15 -6.53
CA ALA A 524 10.70 12.77 -6.48
C ALA A 524 11.94 12.68 -5.60
N GLY A 525 11.96 11.73 -4.68
CA GLY A 525 13.05 11.62 -3.70
C GLY A 525 12.78 10.54 -2.67
N THR A 526 13.70 10.43 -1.72
CA THR A 526 13.57 9.61 -0.52
C THR A 526 13.19 10.50 0.64
N TYR A 527 12.23 10.08 1.44
CA TYR A 527 11.71 10.81 2.58
C TYR A 527 11.56 9.89 3.78
N TYR A 528 11.55 10.50 4.95
CA TYR A 528 11.47 9.77 6.20
C TYR A 528 10.33 10.31 7.07
N ILE A 529 9.80 9.44 7.92
CA ILE A 529 8.92 9.83 9.02
C ILE A 529 9.68 9.48 10.29
N ARG A 530 9.69 10.37 11.24
CA ARG A 530 10.13 10.14 12.60
C ARG A 530 8.93 10.23 13.53
N ILE A 531 8.74 9.23 14.38
CA ILE A 531 7.76 9.26 15.46
C ILE A 531 8.54 9.06 16.75
N ALA A 532 8.34 9.95 17.71
CA ALA A 532 9.12 9.92 18.95
C ALA A 532 8.30 10.46 20.12
N PRO A 533 8.73 10.21 21.36
CA PRO A 533 8.21 10.86 22.54
C PRO A 533 8.23 12.38 22.44
N TYR A 534 7.26 13.06 23.04
CA TYR A 534 7.33 14.51 23.19
C TYR A 534 7.93 14.87 24.55
N GLY A 535 9.21 15.26 24.56
CA GLY A 535 9.95 15.47 25.80
C GLY A 535 10.12 14.17 26.59
N SER A 536 9.58 14.13 27.80
CA SER A 536 9.55 12.93 28.65
C SER A 536 8.21 12.19 28.65
N GLN A 537 7.27 12.64 27.81
CA GLN A 537 5.92 12.06 27.73
C GLN A 537 5.85 11.10 26.56
N TRP A 538 5.35 9.92 26.79
CA TRP A 538 5.16 8.88 25.77
C TRP A 538 4.07 7.88 26.16
N SER A 539 3.70 6.99 25.25
CA SER A 539 2.78 5.90 25.50
C SER A 539 3.10 4.72 24.58
N ASP A 540 3.05 3.52 25.15
CA ASP A 540 3.31 2.26 24.45
C ASP A 540 2.09 1.68 23.70
N ILE A 541 0.97 2.41 23.66
CA ILE A 541 -0.18 1.98 22.85
C ILE A 541 0.14 2.05 21.36
N ASP A 542 -0.50 1.16 20.62
CA ASP A 542 -0.37 1.15 19.16
C ASP A 542 -0.81 2.47 18.54
N TYR A 543 0.05 3.07 17.74
CA TYR A 543 -0.33 4.12 16.80
C TYR A 543 -0.46 3.55 15.37
N ARG A 544 -1.07 4.32 14.49
CA ARG A 544 -1.14 4.05 13.05
C ARG A 544 -0.67 5.26 12.28
N ILE A 545 0.28 5.04 11.37
CA ILE A 545 0.84 6.07 10.49
C ILE A 545 0.56 5.75 9.02
N SER A 546 0.22 6.76 8.24
CA SER A 546 0.06 6.65 6.80
C SER A 546 0.62 7.89 6.10
N VAL A 547 1.36 7.68 5.03
CA VAL A 547 1.74 8.74 4.08
C VAL A 547 0.66 8.84 3.02
N ILE A 548 -0.13 9.88 3.05
CA ILE A 548 -1.16 10.15 2.04
C ILE A 548 -0.53 10.94 0.90
N THR A 549 -0.62 10.44 -0.32
CA THR A 549 -0.04 11.11 -1.49
C THR A 549 -1.08 11.36 -2.57
N ASN A 550 -1.10 12.58 -3.08
CA ASN A 550 -1.99 12.98 -4.16
C ASN A 550 -1.18 13.52 -5.36
N LYS A 551 -1.59 13.13 -6.56
CA LYS A 551 -1.05 13.72 -7.79
C LYS A 551 -1.82 14.97 -8.13
N GLU A 552 -1.11 16.07 -8.30
CA GLU A 552 -1.73 17.32 -8.69
C GLU A 552 -1.59 17.59 -10.19
N LYS A 553 -2.56 18.29 -10.74
CA LYS A 553 -2.51 18.80 -12.12
C LYS A 553 -1.99 20.24 -12.12
N GLY A 554 -1.15 20.56 -13.08
CA GLY A 554 -0.60 21.90 -13.26
C GLY A 554 0.80 22.06 -12.68
N ARG A 555 1.23 23.33 -12.56
CA ARG A 555 2.51 23.67 -11.95
C ARG A 555 2.32 23.97 -10.48
N THR A 556 3.14 23.37 -9.66
CA THR A 556 3.15 23.55 -8.21
C THR A 556 4.57 23.84 -7.74
N GLU A 557 4.73 24.42 -6.56
CA GLU A 557 6.03 24.56 -5.89
C GLU A 557 6.69 23.20 -5.61
N ASN A 558 7.95 23.25 -5.22
CA ASN A 558 8.68 22.09 -4.72
C ASN A 558 9.26 22.46 -3.37
N GLU A 559 8.87 21.75 -2.35
CA GLU A 559 9.46 21.85 -1.03
C GLU A 559 10.79 21.04 -0.92
N ASP A 560 11.75 21.48 -0.12
CA ASP A 560 11.67 22.78 0.55
C ASP A 560 12.15 23.89 -0.42
N ASN A 561 11.51 25.05 -0.39
CA ASN A 561 11.88 26.24 -1.16
C ASN A 561 11.98 27.48 -0.26
N ASP A 562 12.40 27.27 0.98
CA ASP A 562 12.46 28.28 2.05
C ASP A 562 13.58 29.29 1.88
N ASP A 563 14.46 29.08 0.93
CA ASP A 563 15.51 30.02 0.59
C ASP A 563 15.67 30.26 -0.93
N TYR A 564 16.43 31.28 -1.31
CA TYR A 564 16.65 31.61 -2.70
C TYR A 564 17.51 30.60 -3.48
N GLY A 565 18.30 29.76 -2.76
CA GLY A 565 19.09 28.67 -3.36
C GLY A 565 18.19 27.52 -3.81
N SER A 566 17.19 27.20 -3.00
CA SER A 566 16.20 26.14 -3.25
C SER A 566 14.97 26.61 -4.04
N ALA A 567 14.88 27.92 -4.38
CA ALA A 567 13.72 28.58 -5.00
C ALA A 567 13.12 27.83 -6.19
N THR A 568 11.82 27.61 -6.15
CA THR A 568 11.05 27.02 -7.26
C THR A 568 11.09 27.90 -8.50
N ARG A 569 11.67 27.40 -9.60
CA ARG A 569 11.77 28.15 -10.86
C ARG A 569 10.43 28.24 -11.59
N ILE A 570 9.98 29.46 -11.88
CA ILE A 570 8.73 29.72 -12.59
C ILE A 570 8.94 30.47 -13.92
N SER A 571 7.94 30.38 -14.80
CA SER A 571 7.94 31.07 -16.09
C SER A 571 6.91 32.21 -16.09
N LEU A 572 7.28 33.32 -16.75
CA LEU A 572 6.35 34.43 -16.94
C LEU A 572 5.05 33.96 -17.63
N GLY A 573 3.94 34.52 -17.20
CA GLY A 573 2.62 34.22 -17.73
C GLY A 573 1.97 32.94 -17.23
N THR A 574 2.72 32.05 -16.56
CA THR A 574 2.22 30.77 -16.06
C THR A 574 1.98 30.88 -14.55
N ALA A 575 0.81 30.43 -14.09
CA ALA A 575 0.53 30.33 -12.66
C ALA A 575 1.20 29.09 -12.06
N VAL A 576 1.67 29.23 -10.84
CA VAL A 576 2.13 28.16 -9.96
C VAL A 576 1.24 28.15 -8.72
N LYS A 577 0.97 26.96 -8.17
CA LYS A 577 0.30 26.79 -6.88
C LYS A 577 1.33 26.55 -5.79
N GLY A 578 1.07 27.10 -4.61
CA GLY A 578 1.81 26.88 -3.39
C GLY A 578 0.90 26.92 -2.16
N ASN A 579 1.44 26.71 -0.99
CA ASN A 579 0.81 26.95 0.31
C ASN A 579 1.87 27.25 1.37
N ILE A 580 1.53 28.11 2.31
CA ILE A 580 2.33 28.33 3.53
C ILE A 580 1.84 27.36 4.59
N GLN A 581 2.69 26.45 5.03
CA GLN A 581 2.31 25.30 5.85
C GLN A 581 2.60 25.49 7.34
N SER A 582 3.44 26.47 7.71
CA SER A 582 3.73 26.85 9.09
C SER A 582 4.08 28.32 9.19
N GLU A 583 4.27 28.84 10.41
CA GLU A 583 4.72 30.22 10.63
C GLU A 583 6.15 30.48 10.13
N ASP A 584 6.98 29.44 10.05
CA ASP A 584 8.36 29.51 9.59
C ASP A 584 8.52 29.22 8.08
N ASP A 585 7.45 28.80 7.41
CA ASP A 585 7.48 28.45 6.00
C ASP A 585 7.58 29.69 5.11
N VAL A 586 8.48 29.64 4.14
CA VAL A 586 8.78 30.73 3.21
C VAL A 586 8.97 30.23 1.81
N ASP A 587 8.05 30.53 0.93
CA ASP A 587 8.13 30.12 -0.46
C ASP A 587 8.95 31.06 -1.33
N PHE A 588 10.07 30.61 -1.88
CA PHE A 588 10.82 31.35 -2.87
C PHE A 588 10.57 30.86 -4.29
N TYR A 589 10.30 31.80 -5.20
CA TYR A 589 10.12 31.55 -6.64
C TYR A 589 11.11 32.35 -7.46
N LYS A 590 11.88 31.69 -8.31
CA LYS A 590 12.91 32.29 -9.15
C LYS A 590 12.39 32.60 -10.56
N ILE A 591 12.55 33.85 -11.02
CA ILE A 591 12.32 34.30 -12.40
C ILE A 591 13.58 34.91 -13.01
N VAL A 592 13.77 34.75 -14.31
CA VAL A 592 14.90 35.33 -15.04
C VAL A 592 14.37 36.19 -16.18
N LEU A 593 14.68 37.46 -16.14
CA LEU A 593 14.37 38.41 -17.22
C LEU A 593 15.58 38.54 -18.15
N LYS A 594 15.41 38.13 -19.41
CA LYS A 594 16.48 38.22 -20.42
C LYS A 594 16.69 39.64 -20.99
N LYS A 595 15.72 40.53 -20.81
CA LYS A 595 15.71 41.94 -21.24
C LYS A 595 14.84 42.74 -20.28
N ARG A 596 14.92 44.08 -20.38
CA ARG A 596 13.98 44.96 -19.65
C ARG A 596 12.55 44.55 -19.98
N THR A 597 11.76 44.27 -18.95
CA THR A 597 10.43 43.70 -19.08
C THR A 597 9.48 44.36 -18.07
N ASN A 598 8.28 44.70 -18.50
CA ASN A 598 7.23 45.11 -17.60
C ASN A 598 6.60 43.85 -16.98
N ILE A 599 6.57 43.79 -15.67
CA ILE A 599 5.98 42.64 -14.97
C ILE A 599 4.89 43.10 -14.01
N LYS A 600 3.97 42.22 -13.70
CA LYS A 600 2.93 42.35 -12.71
C LYS A 600 2.78 41.03 -11.95
N ILE A 601 2.79 41.05 -10.64
CA ILE A 601 2.48 39.92 -9.76
C ILE A 601 0.99 39.87 -9.53
N THR A 602 0.41 38.69 -9.62
CA THR A 602 -0.96 38.41 -9.19
C THR A 602 -0.88 37.23 -8.22
N PHE A 603 -1.39 37.42 -7.02
CA PHE A 603 -1.55 36.44 -5.97
C PHE A 603 -3.05 36.19 -5.79
N SER A 604 -3.45 34.92 -5.76
CA SER A 604 -4.84 34.53 -5.62
C SER A 604 -4.99 33.27 -4.77
N HIS A 605 -6.03 33.25 -3.95
CA HIS A 605 -6.40 32.14 -3.07
C HIS A 605 -7.92 32.06 -2.98
N GLU A 606 -8.49 31.04 -2.36
CA GLU A 606 -9.92 31.03 -2.04
C GLU A 606 -10.21 32.07 -0.94
N PRO A 607 -11.39 32.67 -0.93
CA PRO A 607 -11.74 33.67 0.11
C PRO A 607 -11.62 33.05 1.51
N VAL A 608 -10.98 33.81 2.40
CA VAL A 608 -10.88 33.49 3.82
C VAL A 608 -11.85 34.34 4.59
N ASP A 609 -12.65 33.77 5.48
CA ASP A 609 -13.58 34.50 6.34
C ASP A 609 -12.85 35.10 7.56
N SER A 610 -12.02 36.08 7.28
CA SER A 610 -11.21 36.78 8.29
C SER A 610 -10.84 38.18 7.81
N ASP A 611 -10.68 39.08 8.74
CA ASP A 611 -10.20 40.49 8.50
C ASP A 611 -8.66 40.57 8.58
N TYR A 612 -7.97 39.46 8.84
CA TYR A 612 -6.51 39.42 8.96
C TYR A 612 -5.82 39.32 7.60
N THR A 613 -4.57 39.83 7.55
CA THR A 613 -3.64 39.58 6.46
C THR A 613 -2.87 38.28 6.80
N PHE A 614 -2.85 37.32 5.88
CA PHE A 614 -2.19 36.02 6.08
C PHE A 614 -0.92 35.89 5.29
N TRP A 615 -0.74 36.61 4.20
CA TRP A 615 0.40 36.49 3.33
C TRP A 615 1.05 37.83 3.02
N THR A 616 2.38 37.79 2.95
CA THR A 616 3.19 38.83 2.36
C THR A 616 3.84 38.31 1.08
N VAL A 617 3.72 39.05 -0.02
CA VAL A 617 4.33 38.69 -1.31
C VAL A 617 5.26 39.81 -1.75
N ARG A 618 6.57 39.51 -1.80
CA ARG A 618 7.61 40.48 -2.13
C ARG A 618 8.46 40.01 -3.29
N LEU A 619 8.95 40.93 -4.11
CA LEU A 619 9.88 40.64 -5.21
C LEU A 619 11.21 41.33 -4.94
N TYR A 620 12.27 40.55 -4.90
CA TYR A 620 13.64 41.03 -4.70
C TYR A 620 14.47 40.81 -5.98
N SER A 621 15.47 41.66 -6.18
CA SER A 621 16.50 41.47 -7.21
C SER A 621 17.71 40.76 -6.63
N GLU A 622 18.31 39.86 -7.39
CA GLU A 622 19.65 39.34 -7.12
C GLU A 622 20.69 40.47 -7.28
N ASP A 623 21.58 40.61 -6.34
CA ASP A 623 22.68 41.59 -6.42
C ASP A 623 23.85 41.08 -7.29
N SER A 624 24.92 41.88 -7.41
CA SER A 624 26.11 41.52 -8.21
C SER A 624 26.92 40.36 -7.60
N SER A 625 26.69 40.00 -6.36
CA SER A 625 27.31 38.85 -5.68
C SER A 625 26.53 37.54 -5.84
N GLY A 626 25.34 37.59 -6.44
CA GLY A 626 24.42 36.46 -6.53
C GLY A 626 23.59 36.23 -5.28
N SER A 627 23.56 37.20 -4.37
CA SER A 627 22.75 37.13 -3.15
C SER A 627 21.49 38.02 -3.28
N ILE A 628 20.49 37.73 -2.50
CA ILE A 628 19.37 38.62 -2.25
C ILE A 628 19.52 39.26 -0.88
N SER A 629 19.14 40.52 -0.75
CA SER A 629 19.03 41.19 0.52
C SER A 629 17.55 41.41 0.82
N ASP A 630 17.10 40.95 1.97
CA ASP A 630 15.73 41.13 2.46
C ASP A 630 15.46 42.56 2.96
N ASN A 631 16.40 43.49 2.73
CA ASN A 631 16.19 44.89 3.06
C ASN A 631 15.12 45.50 2.16
N GLU A 632 14.24 46.31 2.73
CA GLU A 632 13.18 47.04 2.00
C GLU A 632 13.72 47.85 0.79
N GLU A 633 14.99 48.27 0.83
CA GLU A 633 15.66 49.00 -0.27
C GLU A 633 15.80 48.17 -1.56
N ASN A 634 15.82 46.85 -1.48
CA ASN A 634 15.92 45.96 -2.64
C ASN A 634 14.55 45.40 -3.08
N GLU A 635 13.49 45.72 -2.37
CA GLU A 635 12.14 45.30 -2.68
C GLU A 635 11.61 46.03 -3.94
N ALA A 636 11.40 45.28 -5.01
CA ALA A 636 10.85 45.86 -6.24
C ALA A 636 9.33 45.95 -6.25
N ILE A 637 8.66 45.04 -5.58
CA ILE A 637 7.19 44.91 -5.51
C ILE A 637 6.81 44.33 -4.14
N SER A 638 5.82 44.87 -3.47
CA SER A 638 5.18 44.32 -2.28
C SER A 638 3.69 44.33 -2.42
N ILE A 639 3.05 43.26 -2.01
CA ILE A 639 1.60 43.13 -1.86
C ILE A 639 1.28 42.24 -0.67
N ASN A 640 0.17 42.52 0.00
CA ASN A 640 -0.32 41.66 1.08
C ASN A 640 -1.55 40.89 0.61
N GLY A 641 -1.58 39.59 0.92
CA GLY A 641 -2.74 38.73 0.73
C GLY A 641 -3.62 38.79 1.97
N ASP A 642 -4.82 39.34 1.81
CA ASP A 642 -5.86 39.44 2.85
C ASP A 642 -7.04 38.51 2.51
N SER A 643 -8.18 38.74 3.10
CA SER A 643 -9.42 38.02 2.78
C SER A 643 -9.87 38.10 1.32
N ALA A 644 -9.30 39.01 0.52
CA ALA A 644 -9.63 39.18 -0.89
C ALA A 644 -9.06 38.03 -1.75
N LYS A 645 -9.90 37.45 -2.60
CA LYS A 645 -9.55 36.30 -3.47
C LYS A 645 -8.37 36.58 -4.41
N ASN A 646 -8.21 37.78 -4.90
CA ASN A 646 -7.17 38.16 -5.85
C ASN A 646 -6.57 39.50 -5.50
N VAL A 647 -5.26 39.53 -5.29
CA VAL A 647 -4.46 40.74 -5.09
C VAL A 647 -3.46 40.87 -6.23
N SER A 648 -3.19 42.06 -6.69
CA SER A 648 -2.23 42.30 -7.76
C SER A 648 -1.42 43.55 -7.54
N SER A 649 -0.12 43.47 -7.84
CA SER A 649 0.76 44.64 -7.90
C SER A 649 0.40 45.57 -9.05
N ASN A 650 0.92 46.77 -9.02
CA ASN A 650 1.03 47.59 -10.24
C ASN A 650 2.07 47.00 -11.20
N TRP A 651 1.99 47.41 -12.48
CA TRP A 651 3.02 47.10 -13.47
C TRP A 651 4.33 47.81 -13.12
N ARG A 652 5.43 47.06 -13.16
CA ARG A 652 6.77 47.55 -12.86
C ARG A 652 7.73 47.21 -13.99
N SER A 653 8.51 48.19 -14.50
CA SER A 653 9.55 47.95 -15.51
C SER A 653 10.87 47.58 -14.86
N LEU A 654 11.29 46.34 -14.98
CA LEU A 654 12.51 45.80 -14.41
C LEU A 654 13.57 45.54 -15.45
N PRO A 655 14.87 45.77 -15.19
CA PRO A 655 15.97 45.44 -16.08
C PRO A 655 16.11 43.93 -16.29
N ALA A 656 16.97 43.50 -17.23
CA ALA A 656 17.41 42.11 -17.31
C ALA A 656 18.11 41.73 -15.99
N GLY A 657 17.83 40.52 -15.50
CA GLY A 657 18.37 40.05 -14.23
C GLY A 657 17.60 38.85 -13.67
N THR A 658 18.09 38.32 -12.58
CA THR A 658 17.43 37.30 -11.76
C THR A 658 16.64 37.97 -10.65
N TYR A 659 15.42 37.50 -10.42
CA TYR A 659 14.53 38.00 -9.39
C TYR A 659 13.91 36.85 -8.62
N TYR A 660 13.59 37.10 -7.37
CA TYR A 660 12.95 36.12 -6.51
C TYR A 660 11.66 36.71 -5.93
N VAL A 661 10.56 35.97 -6.08
CA VAL A 661 9.33 36.25 -5.35
C VAL A 661 9.38 35.49 -4.06
N LYS A 662 9.30 36.17 -2.95
CA LYS A 662 9.17 35.60 -1.59
C LYS A 662 7.73 35.70 -1.16
N ILE A 663 7.16 34.62 -0.70
CA ILE A 663 5.83 34.54 -0.07
C ILE A 663 6.05 33.97 1.32
N GLU A 664 5.47 34.61 2.30
CA GLU A 664 5.60 34.22 3.70
C GLU A 664 4.33 34.60 4.47
N GLY A 665 4.17 34.09 5.68
CA GLY A 665 3.14 34.50 6.62
C GLY A 665 3.27 35.99 6.96
N TYR A 666 2.19 36.61 7.41
CA TYR A 666 2.19 38.00 7.89
C TYR A 666 2.33 38.04 9.42
N GLY A 667 3.53 38.27 9.90
CA GLY A 667 3.84 38.16 11.33
C GLY A 667 3.82 36.68 11.77
N SER A 668 3.01 36.35 12.77
CA SER A 668 2.75 34.98 13.22
C SER A 668 1.52 34.35 12.55
N GLU A 669 0.85 35.11 11.65
CA GLU A 669 -0.34 34.63 10.98
C GLU A 669 0.03 34.00 9.63
N TYR A 670 -0.51 32.83 9.36
CA TYR A 670 -0.38 32.14 8.07
C TYR A 670 -1.67 31.39 7.75
N TRP A 671 -1.83 30.99 6.48
CA TRP A 671 -2.97 30.21 6.02
C TRP A 671 -2.49 29.14 5.06
N ASN A 672 -2.73 27.88 5.39
CA ASN A 672 -2.17 26.72 4.70
C ASN A 672 -2.97 26.23 3.49
N ASP A 673 -4.07 26.90 3.12
CA ASP A 673 -4.76 26.60 1.87
C ASP A 673 -3.93 27.00 0.65
N ASP A 674 -4.21 26.36 -0.47
CA ASP A 674 -3.53 26.62 -1.73
C ASP A 674 -3.70 28.06 -2.20
N TYR A 675 -2.59 28.75 -2.46
CA TYR A 675 -2.57 29.98 -3.25
C TYR A 675 -2.12 29.71 -4.68
N LYS A 676 -2.25 30.71 -5.56
CA LYS A 676 -1.69 30.74 -6.91
C LYS A 676 -0.92 32.02 -7.12
N LEU A 677 0.35 31.89 -7.45
CA LEU A 677 1.22 32.96 -7.88
C LEU A 677 1.31 32.99 -9.40
N LYS A 678 1.16 34.19 -9.99
CA LYS A 678 1.42 34.43 -11.42
C LYS A 678 2.19 35.71 -11.62
N VAL A 679 3.33 35.61 -12.29
CA VAL A 679 4.11 36.78 -12.76
C VAL A 679 3.84 36.98 -14.25
N SER A 680 3.04 38.00 -14.57
CA SER A 680 2.68 38.35 -15.95
C SER A 680 3.70 39.33 -16.53
N SER A 681 3.85 39.37 -17.86
CA SER A 681 4.72 40.29 -18.57
C SER A 681 4.07 40.80 -19.87
N TYR A 682 4.45 41.97 -20.30
CA TYR A 682 4.12 42.52 -21.64
C TYR A 682 5.28 43.32 -22.24
#